data_73a75747a6e9157e0bea4fb429b3d468
#
_entry.id   73a75747a6e9157e0bea4fb429b3d468
#
_cell.length_a   1.000
_cell.length_b   1.000
_cell.length_c   1.000
_cell.angle_alpha   90.00
_cell.angle_beta   90.00
_cell.angle_gamma   90.00
#
_symmetry.space_group_name_H-M   'P 1'
#
loop_
_entity.id
_entity.type
_entity.pdbx_description
1 polymer ?
#
loop_
_entity_poly.entity_id
_entity_poly.type
_entity_poly.pdbx_seq_one_letter_code
_entity_poly.pdbx_strand_id
1 'polypeptide(L)'
;MAMLHRKLLRDVFHMSGQAVSIALVIACGVASFVAMRAMYRSLLRSQADYYAQYRFADVFAELKRAPLAVASRIREIPGIAQAEQRVQMDVTLDVPGLDEPAVGRLISIDPRQTRGLNALFLRQGRYTLAGADNEVIASEAFARANQLQPGSRLNAVIRGRWQQLTIVGIALSPEYIYEIRGGGSLFPDNKRFGVLWMSIDALEAALDMQGAFNSITVSLQPHAVQADVLAQMDRVLDRYGSLGAYGREDQISHRFISDEISQNRVSANIIPAIFLAVAALLVHLSFSRLVNMQRAEIAVIKAFGYSNWQVGLHYVQFSLLVVFAGYLLGCAVGWAFGIRLASIYAEFYRFPILVYRPEPGIFLWAGLITAATAIAGAAGAVRRAAALPPAEAMRPERPTQFRPRLVDRMNLRWISPALRMTLRNIERRPWKAIASAFAICCAVMIVVVEFGLFDALDRMMQLQFRDAQREDIAVTLNEPHSARVRFEVAGMTGVIRSEPFRAVPVRIRYGHRWKRTTLLGLERDSQMRRPIDQYGRSAAIPASGLMVSTALAQALHAAPGATLTVEVLEDRRTVQDVQLAGTVDELLGTSAYMDLYALNRILQEDHSISGALLQVDAGRRQSLYRELKTLPAVASVSVKETVIRSFQDTINRSMAISLGTLMVFASVIAVGMIYNGARIALSERARELATLRVLGFTRQEITFILLAEQAFITMLALPFGFIAGYALCAELAVLLRTELYRMPVIVQPASYAWAFLIVLGAAVASGLLIRRRITKLEIVTVLKAGE
;
A
#
# COMPACT_ATOMS: atom_id res chain seq x y z
N MET A 1 -18.91 -48.78 -0.07
CA MET A 1 -18.62 -47.40 0.43
C MET A 1 -17.64 -47.40 1.60
N ALA A 2 -17.86 -48.17 2.68
CA ALA A 2 -16.95 -48.23 3.86
C ALA A 2 -15.49 -48.60 3.55
N MET A 3 -15.25 -49.48 2.60
CA MET A 3 -13.88 -49.86 2.17
C MET A 3 -13.13 -48.72 1.47
N LEU A 4 -13.80 -47.95 0.62
CA LEU A 4 -13.21 -46.80 -0.07
C LEU A 4 -12.83 -45.67 0.92
N HIS A 5 -13.62 -45.43 1.97
CA HIS A 5 -13.27 -44.42 3.00
C HIS A 5 -12.07 -44.85 3.87
N ARG A 6 -11.96 -46.14 4.20
CA ARG A 6 -10.76 -46.66 4.91
C ARG A 6 -9.50 -46.53 4.03
N LYS A 7 -9.63 -46.82 2.72
CA LYS A 7 -8.54 -46.61 1.75
C LYS A 7 -8.14 -45.12 1.70
N LEU A 8 -9.11 -44.22 1.64
CA LEU A 8 -8.86 -42.78 1.57
C LEU A 8 -7.99 -42.28 2.72
N LEU A 9 -8.33 -42.63 3.95
CA LEU A 9 -7.53 -42.24 5.13
C LEU A 9 -6.11 -42.83 5.08
N ARG A 10 -5.98 -44.11 4.69
CA ARG A 10 -4.65 -44.75 4.57
C ARG A 10 -3.81 -44.08 3.48
N ASP A 11 -4.39 -43.72 2.35
CA ASP A 11 -3.69 -43.03 1.25
C ASP A 11 -3.23 -41.65 1.66
N VAL A 12 -4.02 -40.86 2.43
CA VAL A 12 -3.62 -39.57 2.99
C VAL A 12 -2.41 -39.71 3.92
N PHE A 13 -2.42 -40.70 4.82
CA PHE A 13 -1.30 -40.93 5.72
C PHE A 13 -0.03 -41.39 4.98
N HIS A 14 -0.17 -42.23 3.97
CA HIS A 14 0.95 -42.68 3.14
C HIS A 14 1.58 -41.54 2.34
N MET A 15 0.78 -40.57 1.91
CA MET A 15 1.20 -39.39 1.19
C MET A 15 1.34 -38.12 2.05
N SER A 16 1.42 -38.28 3.39
CA SER A 16 1.39 -37.18 4.36
C SER A 16 2.27 -35.96 3.99
N GLY A 17 3.52 -36.19 3.55
CA GLY A 17 4.39 -35.04 3.20
C GLY A 17 3.94 -34.27 1.96
N GLN A 18 3.25 -34.91 0.99
CA GLN A 18 2.68 -34.17 -0.16
C GLN A 18 1.39 -33.49 0.24
N ALA A 19 0.55 -34.17 1.02
CA ALA A 19 -0.68 -33.61 1.55
C ALA A 19 -0.39 -32.35 2.38
N VAL A 20 0.62 -32.40 3.27
CA VAL A 20 1.07 -31.24 4.05
C VAL A 20 1.58 -30.11 3.15
N SER A 21 2.41 -30.42 2.15
CA SER A 21 2.92 -29.39 1.23
C SER A 21 1.79 -28.69 0.47
N ILE A 22 0.82 -29.45 -0.04
CA ILE A 22 -0.36 -28.91 -0.72
C ILE A 22 -1.20 -28.08 0.25
N ALA A 23 -1.47 -28.61 1.44
CA ALA A 23 -2.26 -27.93 2.45
C ALA A 23 -1.63 -26.61 2.89
N LEU A 24 -0.29 -26.54 3.03
CA LEU A 24 0.42 -25.31 3.37
C LEU A 24 0.33 -24.26 2.28
N VAL A 25 0.47 -24.64 1.00
CA VAL A 25 0.34 -23.69 -0.11
C VAL A 25 -1.08 -23.16 -0.22
N ILE A 26 -2.08 -24.01 -0.05
CA ILE A 26 -3.49 -23.61 0.02
C ILE A 26 -3.71 -22.68 1.22
N ALA A 27 -3.15 -23.03 2.38
CA ALA A 27 -3.25 -22.20 3.57
C ALA A 27 -2.71 -20.77 3.35
N CYS A 28 -1.58 -20.59 2.63
CA CYS A 28 -1.07 -19.28 2.28
C CYS A 28 -2.06 -18.49 1.40
N GLY A 29 -2.66 -19.15 0.40
CA GLY A 29 -3.63 -18.50 -0.48
C GLY A 29 -4.92 -18.09 0.27
N VAL A 30 -5.45 -18.99 1.09
CA VAL A 30 -6.65 -18.73 1.92
C VAL A 30 -6.34 -17.66 2.98
N ALA A 31 -5.18 -17.74 3.64
CA ALA A 31 -4.78 -16.75 4.64
C ALA A 31 -4.67 -15.35 4.06
N SER A 32 -4.03 -15.21 2.88
CA SER A 32 -3.95 -13.96 2.17
C SER A 32 -5.34 -13.42 1.78
N PHE A 33 -6.21 -14.28 1.25
CA PHE A 33 -7.59 -13.91 0.88
C PHE A 33 -8.39 -13.43 2.09
N VAL A 34 -8.39 -14.21 3.18
CA VAL A 34 -9.16 -13.89 4.40
C VAL A 34 -8.64 -12.60 5.02
N ALA A 35 -7.33 -12.45 5.20
CA ALA A 35 -6.74 -11.28 5.84
C ALA A 35 -7.02 -10.00 5.04
N MET A 36 -6.69 -10.00 3.74
CA MET A 36 -6.82 -8.79 2.91
C MET A 36 -8.28 -8.42 2.65
N ARG A 37 -9.14 -9.42 2.39
CA ARG A 37 -10.56 -9.16 2.14
C ARG A 37 -11.30 -8.69 3.39
N ALA A 38 -10.97 -9.27 4.54
CA ALA A 38 -11.54 -8.84 5.81
C ALA A 38 -11.03 -7.44 6.21
N MET A 39 -9.75 -7.13 5.96
CA MET A 39 -9.19 -5.81 6.23
C MET A 39 -9.85 -4.73 5.38
N TYR A 40 -9.99 -4.96 4.06
CA TYR A 40 -10.74 -4.08 3.17
C TYR A 40 -12.16 -3.79 3.67
N ARG A 41 -12.91 -4.84 4.05
CA ARG A 41 -14.27 -4.71 4.58
C ARG A 41 -14.31 -3.97 5.92
N SER A 42 -13.34 -4.25 6.80
CA SER A 42 -13.24 -3.61 8.11
C SER A 42 -12.95 -2.12 7.98
N LEU A 43 -12.03 -1.71 7.10
CA LEU A 43 -11.74 -0.30 6.84
C LEU A 43 -12.95 0.44 6.26
N LEU A 44 -13.60 -0.15 5.25
CA LEU A 44 -14.77 0.44 4.61
C LEU A 44 -15.92 0.67 5.62
N ARG A 45 -16.18 -0.32 6.47
CA ARG A 45 -17.19 -0.20 7.53
C ARG A 45 -16.80 0.82 8.59
N SER A 46 -15.58 0.74 9.10
CA SER A 46 -15.12 1.68 10.13
C SER A 46 -15.18 3.12 9.64
N GLN A 47 -14.87 3.37 8.36
CA GLN A 47 -15.03 4.68 7.75
C GLN A 47 -16.51 5.09 7.69
N ALA A 48 -17.38 4.22 7.17
CA ALA A 48 -18.81 4.52 7.03
C ALA A 48 -19.49 4.78 8.38
N ASP A 49 -19.23 3.90 9.35
CA ASP A 49 -19.79 4.01 10.70
C ASP A 49 -19.30 5.27 11.40
N TYR A 50 -18.01 5.59 11.29
CA TYR A 50 -17.44 6.79 11.88
C TYR A 50 -18.02 8.05 11.28
N TYR A 51 -18.15 8.11 9.95
CA TYR A 51 -18.73 9.27 9.25
C TYR A 51 -20.22 9.45 9.60
N ALA A 52 -20.98 8.36 9.67
CA ALA A 52 -22.39 8.43 10.04
C ALA A 52 -22.59 8.86 11.51
N GLN A 53 -21.86 8.22 12.44
CA GLN A 53 -22.02 8.45 13.87
C GLN A 53 -21.57 9.85 14.29
N TYR A 54 -20.46 10.36 13.70
CA TYR A 54 -19.86 11.65 14.03
C TYR A 54 -20.18 12.74 13.02
N ARG A 55 -21.13 12.47 12.11
CA ARG A 55 -21.72 13.43 11.18
C ARG A 55 -20.65 14.19 10.38
N PHE A 56 -19.77 13.43 9.69
CA PHE A 56 -18.75 14.02 8.87
C PHE A 56 -19.38 14.87 7.76
N ALA A 57 -18.96 16.13 7.65
CA ALA A 57 -19.51 17.08 6.71
C ALA A 57 -19.29 16.64 5.23
N ASP A 58 -20.17 17.11 4.33
CA ASP A 58 -20.10 16.81 2.90
C ASP A 58 -19.35 17.90 2.13
N VAL A 59 -19.40 19.15 2.61
CA VAL A 59 -18.79 20.32 1.97
C VAL A 59 -18.04 21.13 3.00
N PHE A 60 -16.92 21.70 2.60
CA PHE A 60 -16.02 22.53 3.40
C PHE A 60 -15.72 23.82 2.66
N ALA A 61 -15.59 24.92 3.38
CA ALA A 61 -15.07 26.16 2.85
C ALA A 61 -14.27 26.91 3.91
N GLU A 62 -13.12 27.41 3.48
CA GLU A 62 -12.22 28.26 4.27
C GLU A 62 -12.23 29.65 3.66
N LEU A 63 -12.19 30.67 4.48
CA LEU A 63 -12.25 32.08 4.09
C LEU A 63 -11.45 32.95 5.05
N LYS A 64 -11.19 34.21 4.67
CA LYS A 64 -10.49 35.13 5.56
C LYS A 64 -11.33 35.51 6.77
N ARG A 65 -12.51 36.09 6.54
CA ARG A 65 -13.42 36.51 7.61
C ARG A 65 -14.81 36.81 7.03
N ALA A 66 -15.87 36.22 7.59
CA ALA A 66 -17.25 36.57 7.28
C ALA A 66 -18.07 36.78 8.56
N PRO A 67 -19.03 37.73 8.59
CA PRO A 67 -19.93 37.91 9.71
C PRO A 67 -20.92 36.74 9.82
N LEU A 68 -21.38 36.42 11.02
CA LEU A 68 -22.31 35.30 11.30
C LEU A 68 -23.58 35.32 10.45
N ALA A 69 -24.08 36.52 10.05
CA ALA A 69 -25.23 36.65 9.16
C ALA A 69 -25.05 35.93 7.81
N VAL A 70 -23.80 35.73 7.35
CA VAL A 70 -23.50 34.98 6.10
C VAL A 70 -23.79 33.50 6.28
N ALA A 71 -23.54 32.94 7.46
CA ALA A 71 -23.86 31.54 7.74
C ALA A 71 -25.36 31.27 7.62
N SER A 72 -26.23 32.23 8.01
CA SER A 72 -27.68 32.09 7.81
C SER A 72 -28.05 32.03 6.33
N ARG A 73 -27.45 32.89 5.51
CA ARG A 73 -27.65 32.87 4.03
C ARG A 73 -27.19 31.56 3.40
N ILE A 74 -26.09 30.94 3.93
CA ILE A 74 -25.63 29.64 3.45
C ILE A 74 -26.64 28.55 3.80
N ARG A 75 -27.24 28.57 5.02
CA ARG A 75 -28.27 27.61 5.41
C ARG A 75 -29.53 27.66 4.53
N GLU A 76 -29.80 28.79 3.91
CA GLU A 76 -30.93 28.99 2.99
C GLU A 76 -30.67 28.46 1.57
N ILE A 77 -29.43 28.05 1.25
CA ILE A 77 -29.11 27.48 -0.07
C ILE A 77 -29.83 26.13 -0.22
N PRO A 78 -30.61 25.94 -1.30
CA PRO A 78 -31.28 24.68 -1.57
C PRO A 78 -30.30 23.49 -1.61
N GLY A 79 -30.63 22.42 -0.91
CA GLY A 79 -29.79 21.23 -0.81
C GLY A 79 -28.90 21.18 0.41
N ILE A 80 -28.81 22.24 1.22
CA ILE A 80 -28.12 22.22 2.49
C ILE A 80 -29.04 21.71 3.60
N ALA A 81 -28.59 20.71 4.35
CA ALA A 81 -29.29 20.17 5.51
C ALA A 81 -28.87 20.90 6.80
N GLN A 82 -27.58 21.11 6.98
CA GLN A 82 -27.02 21.80 8.15
C GLN A 82 -25.73 22.51 7.73
N ALA A 83 -25.46 23.69 8.33
CA ALA A 83 -24.22 24.43 8.15
C ALA A 83 -23.71 24.91 9.52
N GLU A 84 -22.42 24.67 9.78
CA GLU A 84 -21.74 25.09 11.00
C GLU A 84 -20.55 25.96 10.68
N GLN A 85 -20.56 27.14 11.27
CA GLN A 85 -19.45 28.08 11.19
C GLN A 85 -18.43 27.77 12.29
N ARG A 86 -17.17 27.98 11.96
CA ARG A 86 -16.05 27.73 12.88
C ARG A 86 -14.99 28.82 12.70
N VAL A 87 -14.18 28.98 13.72
CA VAL A 87 -12.93 29.72 13.65
C VAL A 87 -11.79 28.74 13.68
N GLN A 88 -10.85 28.86 12.75
CA GLN A 88 -9.64 28.01 12.72
C GLN A 88 -8.40 28.82 12.39
N MET A 89 -7.27 28.42 12.99
CA MET A 89 -5.97 29.03 12.72
C MET A 89 -4.84 28.06 13.01
N ASP A 90 -3.81 28.08 12.17
CA ASP A 90 -2.54 27.42 12.46
C ASP A 90 -1.70 28.32 13.36
N VAL A 91 -1.17 27.78 14.46
CA VAL A 91 -0.36 28.50 15.45
C VAL A 91 0.92 27.74 15.72
N THR A 92 1.99 28.47 16.06
CA THR A 92 3.22 27.83 16.52
C THR A 92 3.07 27.34 17.95
N LEU A 93 3.41 26.09 18.18
CA LEU A 93 3.41 25.45 19.49
C LEU A 93 4.84 25.25 19.99
N ASP A 94 5.02 25.51 21.27
CA ASP A 94 6.20 25.10 22.01
C ASP A 94 5.82 23.93 22.93
N VAL A 95 6.23 22.75 22.51
CA VAL A 95 5.90 21.50 23.21
C VAL A 95 7.08 21.13 24.11
N PRO A 96 6.85 20.85 25.40
CA PRO A 96 7.89 20.43 26.32
C PRO A 96 8.68 19.21 25.77
N GLY A 97 10.00 19.31 25.72
CA GLY A 97 10.86 18.24 25.25
C GLY A 97 11.03 18.16 23.71
N LEU A 98 10.48 19.11 22.96
CA LEU A 98 10.67 19.23 21.54
C LEU A 98 11.49 20.48 21.19
N ASP A 99 12.69 20.30 20.62
CA ASP A 99 13.55 21.42 20.25
C ASP A 99 13.00 22.19 19.04
N GLU A 100 12.40 21.47 18.08
CA GLU A 100 11.86 22.07 16.87
C GLU A 100 10.47 22.71 17.12
N PRO A 101 10.11 23.75 16.35
CA PRO A 101 8.79 24.33 16.40
C PRO A 101 7.72 23.31 15.96
N ALA A 102 6.64 23.17 16.72
CA ALA A 102 5.46 22.43 16.32
C ALA A 102 4.37 23.38 15.81
N VAL A 103 3.44 22.85 15.06
CA VAL A 103 2.26 23.59 14.56
C VAL A 103 0.99 22.98 15.14
N GLY A 104 0.18 23.82 15.75
CA GLY A 104 -1.15 23.47 16.22
C GLY A 104 -2.21 24.09 15.31
N ARG A 105 -3.14 23.27 14.82
CA ARG A 105 -4.35 23.79 14.19
C ARG A 105 -5.42 23.96 15.25
N LEU A 106 -5.63 25.20 15.67
CA LEU A 106 -6.73 25.55 16.55
C LEU A 106 -8.04 25.55 15.77
N ILE A 107 -9.06 24.88 16.29
CA ILE A 107 -10.42 24.82 15.73
C ILE A 107 -11.41 25.09 16.83
N SER A 108 -12.34 26.02 16.59
CA SER A 108 -13.38 26.30 17.56
C SER A 108 -14.42 25.18 17.62
N ILE A 109 -14.85 24.87 18.83
CA ILE A 109 -16.00 24.00 19.11
C ILE A 109 -16.96 24.72 20.05
N ASP A 110 -18.26 24.49 19.87
CA ASP A 110 -19.26 24.92 20.86
C ASP A 110 -19.48 23.80 21.90
N PRO A 111 -19.00 23.94 23.12
CA PRO A 111 -19.18 22.91 24.15
C PRO A 111 -20.64 22.62 24.50
N ARG A 112 -21.56 23.52 24.14
CA ARG A 112 -23.02 23.40 24.40
C ARG A 112 -23.72 22.59 23.32
N GLN A 113 -23.07 22.39 22.15
CA GLN A 113 -23.67 21.74 21.00
C GLN A 113 -23.36 20.24 21.00
N THR A 114 -24.32 19.43 21.41
CA THR A 114 -24.17 17.98 21.52
C THR A 114 -24.28 17.23 20.17
N ARG A 115 -24.75 17.89 19.11
CA ARG A 115 -25.02 17.27 17.79
C ARG A 115 -24.48 18.09 16.61
N GLY A 116 -23.25 18.56 16.73
CA GLY A 116 -22.56 19.28 15.64
C GLY A 116 -22.11 18.39 14.49
N LEU A 117 -21.75 19.02 13.38
CA LEU A 117 -21.00 18.35 12.31
C LEU A 117 -19.56 18.08 12.78
N ASN A 118 -18.97 17.03 12.25
CA ASN A 118 -17.59 16.61 12.59
C ASN A 118 -17.38 16.42 14.12
N ALA A 119 -18.38 15.87 14.79
CA ALA A 119 -18.38 15.70 16.24
C ALA A 119 -17.14 14.94 16.72
N LEU A 120 -16.64 15.30 17.90
CA LEU A 120 -15.45 14.69 18.45
C LEU A 120 -15.79 13.39 19.20
N PHE A 121 -14.95 12.37 18.99
CA PHE A 121 -14.90 11.21 19.87
C PHE A 121 -13.90 11.46 20.99
N LEU A 122 -14.40 11.72 22.19
CA LEU A 122 -13.53 11.93 23.36
C LEU A 122 -12.94 10.59 23.82
N ARG A 123 -11.62 10.48 23.79
CA ARG A 123 -10.87 9.28 24.21
C ARG A 123 -10.58 9.33 25.71
N GLN A 124 -10.16 10.50 26.19
CA GLN A 124 -9.79 10.74 27.59
C GLN A 124 -10.14 12.17 28.00
N GLY A 125 -10.35 12.40 29.30
CA GLY A 125 -10.61 13.72 29.84
C GLY A 125 -12.05 14.18 29.62
N ARG A 126 -12.24 15.48 29.38
CA ARG A 126 -13.54 16.14 29.23
C ARG A 126 -13.53 17.17 28.11
N TYR A 127 -14.69 17.65 27.71
CA TYR A 127 -14.82 18.82 26.85
C TYR A 127 -14.37 20.10 27.57
N THR A 128 -14.00 21.13 26.79
CA THR A 128 -13.68 22.47 27.29
C THR A 128 -14.90 23.09 28.00
N LEU A 129 -14.66 23.89 29.01
CA LEU A 129 -15.74 24.62 29.67
C LEU A 129 -16.03 25.93 28.92
N ALA A 130 -17.29 26.35 28.90
CA ALA A 130 -17.67 27.65 28.40
C ALA A 130 -17.01 28.74 29.26
N GLY A 131 -16.34 29.70 28.65
CA GLY A 131 -15.63 30.77 29.36
C GLY A 131 -14.23 30.42 29.89
N ALA A 132 -13.72 29.23 29.61
CA ALA A 132 -12.33 28.89 29.90
C ALA A 132 -11.43 29.23 28.67
N ASP A 133 -10.60 30.26 28.83
CA ASP A 133 -9.81 30.84 27.72
C ASP A 133 -8.53 30.08 27.38
N ASN A 134 -8.14 29.11 28.19
CA ASN A 134 -6.87 28.39 28.04
C ASN A 134 -7.04 26.86 27.97
N GLU A 135 -8.27 26.37 27.90
CA GLU A 135 -8.52 24.94 27.78
C GLU A 135 -8.58 24.48 26.35
N VAL A 136 -7.89 23.37 26.04
CA VAL A 136 -7.91 22.73 24.71
C VAL A 136 -8.10 21.22 24.82
N ILE A 137 -8.72 20.65 23.81
CA ILE A 137 -8.74 19.21 23.57
C ILE A 137 -7.69 18.94 22.49
N ALA A 138 -6.76 18.01 22.72
CA ALA A 138 -5.72 17.66 21.76
C ALA A 138 -6.11 16.41 20.93
N SER A 139 -5.66 16.36 19.68
CA SER A 139 -5.78 15.15 18.86
C SER A 139 -4.97 13.98 19.47
N GLU A 140 -5.51 12.77 19.39
CA GLU A 140 -4.89 11.57 19.97
C GLU A 140 -3.49 11.30 19.37
N ALA A 141 -3.31 11.54 18.07
CA ALA A 141 -2.03 11.30 17.42
C ALA A 141 -0.93 12.21 17.96
N PHE A 142 -1.21 13.50 18.08
CA PHE A 142 -0.29 14.49 18.65
C PHE A 142 -0.02 14.25 20.13
N ALA A 143 -1.08 14.02 20.92
CA ALA A 143 -0.95 13.78 22.35
C ALA A 143 -0.09 12.52 22.63
N ARG A 144 -0.35 11.43 21.91
CA ARG A 144 0.41 10.19 22.06
C ARG A 144 1.88 10.32 21.63
N ALA A 145 2.15 11.04 20.52
CA ALA A 145 3.49 11.25 20.01
C ALA A 145 4.38 12.08 20.94
N ASN A 146 3.77 13.02 21.70
CA ASN A 146 4.43 13.91 22.65
C ASN A 146 4.19 13.51 24.12
N GLN A 147 3.60 12.34 24.38
CA GLN A 147 3.32 11.83 25.73
C GLN A 147 2.46 12.79 26.60
N LEU A 148 1.59 13.56 25.94
CA LEU A 148 0.70 14.51 26.60
C LEU A 148 -0.54 13.80 27.17
N GLN A 149 -1.00 14.26 28.31
CA GLN A 149 -2.18 13.74 29.00
C GLN A 149 -3.09 14.90 29.42
N PRO A 150 -4.37 14.65 29.74
CA PRO A 150 -5.21 15.66 30.37
C PRO A 150 -4.53 16.22 31.63
N GLY A 151 -4.43 17.56 31.72
CA GLY A 151 -3.66 18.30 32.72
C GLY A 151 -2.29 18.80 32.23
N SER A 152 -1.76 18.26 31.11
CA SER A 152 -0.51 18.75 30.50
C SER A 152 -0.68 20.18 29.99
N ARG A 153 0.41 20.96 30.06
CA ARG A 153 0.47 22.34 29.58
C ARG A 153 1.41 22.45 28.39
N LEU A 154 1.06 23.28 27.45
CA LEU A 154 1.88 23.64 26.30
C LEU A 154 1.74 25.13 26.03
N ASN A 155 2.74 25.74 25.40
CA ASN A 155 2.68 27.15 25.03
C ASN A 155 2.33 27.27 23.54
N ALA A 156 1.50 28.26 23.21
CA ALA A 156 1.13 28.58 21.84
C ALA A 156 1.38 30.07 21.57
N VAL A 157 1.83 30.38 20.35
CA VAL A 157 1.93 31.78 19.92
C VAL A 157 0.68 32.11 19.10
N ILE A 158 -0.27 32.80 19.72
CA ILE A 158 -1.52 33.20 19.09
C ILE A 158 -1.47 34.70 18.80
N ARG A 159 -1.50 35.10 17.54
CA ARG A 159 -1.35 36.52 17.09
C ARG A 159 -0.15 37.24 17.75
N GLY A 160 0.95 36.54 17.83
CA GLY A 160 2.20 37.09 18.38
C GLY A 160 2.26 37.16 19.91
N ARG A 161 1.27 36.62 20.63
CA ARG A 161 1.27 36.55 22.10
C ARG A 161 1.48 35.11 22.55
N TRP A 162 2.34 34.94 23.52
CA TRP A 162 2.51 33.67 24.20
C TRP A 162 1.33 33.39 25.13
N GLN A 163 0.68 32.30 24.90
CA GLN A 163 -0.45 31.83 25.72
C GLN A 163 -0.21 30.39 26.16
N GLN A 164 -0.33 30.14 27.45
CA GLN A 164 -0.24 28.80 28.02
C GLN A 164 -1.59 28.10 27.87
N LEU A 165 -1.63 26.99 27.14
CA LEU A 165 -2.81 26.14 26.94
C LEU A 165 -2.74 24.92 27.83
N THR A 166 -3.86 24.53 28.42
CA THR A 166 -4.01 23.35 29.27
C THR A 166 -4.85 22.31 28.50
N ILE A 167 -4.30 21.11 28.29
CA ILE A 167 -5.02 20.02 27.68
C ILE A 167 -6.01 19.44 28.69
N VAL A 168 -7.31 19.51 28.39
CA VAL A 168 -8.39 18.99 29.28
C VAL A 168 -8.97 17.68 28.75
N GLY A 169 -8.73 17.37 27.47
CA GLY A 169 -9.20 16.15 26.84
C GLY A 169 -8.34 15.74 25.67
N ILE A 170 -8.46 14.49 25.29
CA ILE A 170 -7.85 13.90 24.09
C ILE A 170 -8.97 13.33 23.25
N ALA A 171 -9.05 13.71 21.96
CA ALA A 171 -10.15 13.34 21.09
C ALA A 171 -9.70 12.97 19.68
N LEU A 172 -10.64 12.41 18.93
CA LEU A 172 -10.54 12.09 17.51
C LEU A 172 -11.64 12.83 16.76
N SER A 173 -11.37 13.24 15.52
CA SER A 173 -12.35 13.84 14.61
C SER A 173 -12.39 13.09 13.29
N PRO A 174 -13.55 12.92 12.65
CA PRO A 174 -13.65 12.32 11.32
C PRO A 174 -12.93 13.14 10.24
N GLU A 175 -12.62 14.42 10.46
CA GLU A 175 -11.81 15.26 9.58
C GLU A 175 -10.34 14.87 9.59
N TYR A 176 -9.84 14.21 10.64
CA TYR A 176 -8.42 13.93 10.87
C TYR A 176 -8.15 12.46 11.15
N ILE A 177 -8.78 11.56 10.36
CA ILE A 177 -8.47 10.13 10.40
C ILE A 177 -6.99 9.91 10.01
N TYR A 178 -6.52 10.66 9.02
CA TYR A 178 -5.12 10.76 8.63
C TYR A 178 -4.65 12.19 8.92
N GLU A 179 -3.90 12.36 10.01
CA GLU A 179 -3.60 13.67 10.57
C GLU A 179 -2.40 14.30 9.87
N ILE A 180 -2.66 15.10 8.84
CA ILE A 180 -1.65 15.87 8.10
C ILE A 180 -2.06 17.33 8.03
N ARG A 181 -1.05 18.21 7.97
CA ARG A 181 -1.27 19.64 7.90
C ARG A 181 -1.93 20.10 6.59
N GLY A 182 -1.64 19.43 5.47
CA GLY A 182 -1.93 19.93 4.12
C GLY A 182 -0.82 20.84 3.59
N GLY A 183 -1.07 21.56 2.49
CA GLY A 183 -0.11 22.53 1.95
C GLY A 183 1.21 21.92 1.46
N GLY A 184 1.17 20.67 0.92
CA GLY A 184 2.35 19.97 0.39
C GLY A 184 2.95 18.93 1.34
N SER A 185 2.47 18.83 2.57
CA SER A 185 2.80 17.70 3.45
C SER A 185 1.97 16.47 3.03
N LEU A 186 2.65 15.36 2.76
CA LEU A 186 2.02 14.09 2.35
C LEU A 186 2.10 13.01 3.42
N PHE A 187 2.93 13.23 4.44
CA PHE A 187 3.13 12.26 5.51
C PHE A 187 2.81 12.89 6.86
N PRO A 188 2.19 12.12 7.78
CA PRO A 188 1.89 12.61 9.12
C PRO A 188 3.18 12.84 9.91
N ASP A 189 3.26 13.99 10.54
CA ASP A 189 4.28 14.26 11.54
C ASP A 189 3.59 14.59 12.88
N ASN A 190 3.13 13.54 13.53
CA ASN A 190 2.33 13.64 14.75
C ASN A 190 3.09 14.26 15.94
N LYS A 191 4.42 14.40 15.86
CA LYS A 191 5.19 15.12 16.88
C LYS A 191 5.10 16.64 16.73
N ARG A 192 5.05 17.10 15.45
CA ARG A 192 5.14 18.53 15.13
C ARG A 192 3.87 19.13 14.57
N PHE A 193 2.89 18.30 14.24
CA PHE A 193 1.57 18.76 13.85
C PHE A 193 0.52 18.15 14.75
N GLY A 194 -0.34 19.00 15.35
CA GLY A 194 -1.45 18.58 16.18
C GLY A 194 -2.68 19.42 15.92
N VAL A 195 -3.86 18.79 16.04
CA VAL A 195 -5.14 19.50 16.02
C VAL A 195 -5.57 19.73 17.46
N LEU A 196 -5.93 20.97 17.75
CA LEU A 196 -6.37 21.41 19.06
C LEU A 196 -7.76 22.04 18.96
N TRP A 197 -8.72 21.53 19.70
CA TRP A 197 -10.07 22.10 19.75
C TRP A 197 -10.24 22.95 21.00
N MET A 198 -10.69 24.18 20.81
CA MET A 198 -10.87 25.19 21.83
C MET A 198 -12.32 25.68 21.85
N SER A 199 -12.80 26.17 22.99
CA SER A 199 -14.12 26.80 23.06
C SER A 199 -14.24 27.94 22.03
N ILE A 200 -15.40 28.03 21.37
CA ILE A 200 -15.65 29.09 20.37
C ILE A 200 -15.48 30.47 20.96
N ASP A 201 -16.03 30.71 22.17
CA ASP A 201 -15.94 32.01 22.84
C ASP A 201 -14.47 32.42 23.09
N ALA A 202 -13.64 31.46 23.52
CA ALA A 202 -12.23 31.67 23.81
C ALA A 202 -11.40 31.91 22.51
N LEU A 203 -11.65 31.11 21.47
CA LEU A 203 -10.90 31.24 20.22
C LEU A 203 -11.28 32.49 19.43
N GLU A 204 -12.59 32.87 19.43
CA GLU A 204 -13.05 34.14 18.85
C GLU A 204 -12.39 35.33 19.56
N ALA A 205 -12.30 35.31 20.90
CA ALA A 205 -11.63 36.35 21.66
C ALA A 205 -10.13 36.41 21.36
N ALA A 206 -9.45 35.27 21.33
CA ALA A 206 -8.00 35.19 21.07
C ALA A 206 -7.62 35.66 19.66
N LEU A 207 -8.49 35.45 18.68
CA LEU A 207 -8.28 35.80 17.26
C LEU A 207 -8.96 37.09 16.82
N ASP A 208 -9.65 37.79 17.70
CA ASP A 208 -10.44 39.00 17.38
C ASP A 208 -11.46 38.71 16.26
N MET A 209 -12.17 37.60 16.43
CA MET A 209 -13.14 37.08 15.48
C MET A 209 -14.56 37.08 16.03
N GLN A 210 -14.85 37.88 17.08
CA GLN A 210 -16.16 37.96 17.66
C GLN A 210 -17.23 38.32 16.62
N GLY A 211 -18.29 37.50 16.56
CA GLY A 211 -19.35 37.65 15.58
C GLY A 211 -18.96 37.36 14.12
N ALA A 212 -17.82 36.71 13.90
CA ALA A 212 -17.30 36.34 12.60
C ALA A 212 -16.75 34.91 12.57
N PHE A 213 -16.62 34.34 11.40
CA PHE A 213 -16.04 33.01 11.18
C PHE A 213 -15.10 33.01 9.96
N ASN A 214 -14.21 32.03 9.89
CA ASN A 214 -13.31 31.84 8.75
C ASN A 214 -13.32 30.39 8.22
N SER A 215 -14.15 29.54 8.74
CA SER A 215 -14.37 28.19 8.25
C SER A 215 -15.84 27.81 8.39
N ILE A 216 -16.38 27.12 7.40
CA ILE A 216 -17.75 26.60 7.45
C ILE A 216 -17.79 25.18 6.90
N THR A 217 -18.51 24.32 7.61
CA THR A 217 -18.77 22.94 7.19
C THR A 217 -20.26 22.75 6.99
N VAL A 218 -20.60 21.95 5.98
CA VAL A 218 -21.99 21.78 5.54
C VAL A 218 -22.28 20.30 5.31
N SER A 219 -23.47 19.86 5.75
CA SER A 219 -24.05 18.60 5.31
C SER A 219 -25.13 18.83 4.28
N LEU A 220 -25.21 17.93 3.30
CA LEU A 220 -26.17 17.99 2.21
C LEU A 220 -27.45 17.23 2.55
N GLN A 221 -28.56 17.67 1.91
CA GLN A 221 -29.79 16.91 1.91
C GLN A 221 -29.66 15.68 1.00
N PRO A 222 -30.41 14.59 1.28
CA PRO A 222 -30.50 13.49 0.33
C PRO A 222 -30.88 13.97 -1.07
N HIS A 223 -30.15 13.51 -2.09
CA HIS A 223 -30.35 13.89 -3.50
C HIS A 223 -29.94 15.31 -3.89
N ALA A 224 -29.33 16.11 -3.01
CA ALA A 224 -28.78 17.40 -3.39
C ALA A 224 -27.64 17.25 -4.41
N VAL A 225 -27.63 18.10 -5.42
CA VAL A 225 -26.53 18.15 -6.40
C VAL A 225 -25.39 18.97 -5.79
N GLN A 226 -24.33 18.28 -5.38
CA GLN A 226 -23.18 18.92 -4.70
C GLN A 226 -22.57 20.05 -5.50
N ALA A 227 -22.44 19.90 -6.83
CA ALA A 227 -21.86 20.91 -7.71
C ALA A 227 -22.63 22.24 -7.66
N ASP A 228 -23.96 22.19 -7.59
CA ASP A 228 -24.81 23.38 -7.52
C ASP A 228 -24.66 24.08 -6.16
N VAL A 229 -24.57 23.30 -5.07
CA VAL A 229 -24.32 23.82 -3.73
C VAL A 229 -22.97 24.49 -3.65
N LEU A 230 -21.90 23.86 -4.17
CA LEU A 230 -20.56 24.44 -4.24
C LEU A 230 -20.56 25.78 -4.99
N ALA A 231 -21.19 25.83 -6.16
CA ALA A 231 -21.27 27.04 -6.97
C ALA A 231 -22.05 28.16 -6.27
N GLN A 232 -23.10 27.83 -5.51
CA GLN A 232 -23.86 28.80 -4.74
C GLN A 232 -23.10 29.30 -3.51
N MET A 233 -22.42 28.39 -2.80
CA MET A 233 -21.54 28.74 -1.68
C MET A 233 -20.41 29.67 -2.13
N ASP A 234 -19.73 29.34 -3.22
CA ASP A 234 -18.68 30.17 -3.78
C ASP A 234 -19.19 31.61 -4.08
N ARG A 235 -20.35 31.74 -4.69
CA ARG A 235 -20.96 33.07 -4.95
C ARG A 235 -21.27 33.87 -3.68
N VAL A 236 -21.71 33.20 -2.62
CA VAL A 236 -21.99 33.88 -1.36
C VAL A 236 -20.71 34.27 -0.62
N LEU A 237 -19.69 33.37 -0.66
CA LEU A 237 -18.46 33.53 0.10
C LEU A 237 -17.36 34.31 -0.62
N ASP A 238 -17.51 34.59 -1.90
CA ASP A 238 -16.51 35.23 -2.75
C ASP A 238 -15.97 36.53 -2.16
N ARG A 239 -16.86 37.43 -1.75
CA ARG A 239 -16.51 38.73 -1.15
C ARG A 239 -15.84 38.66 0.22
N TYR A 240 -15.79 37.48 0.86
CA TYR A 240 -15.22 37.27 2.20
C TYR A 240 -13.86 36.58 2.15
N GLY A 241 -13.23 36.54 0.98
CA GLY A 241 -11.90 35.94 0.80
C GLY A 241 -11.91 34.41 0.95
N SER A 242 -12.97 33.76 0.44
CA SER A 242 -13.07 32.28 0.45
C SER A 242 -11.98 31.67 -0.43
N LEU A 243 -11.36 30.62 0.04
CA LEU A 243 -10.44 29.80 -0.76
C LEU A 243 -11.17 28.83 -1.72
N GLY A 244 -12.47 29.00 -1.94
CA GLY A 244 -13.33 28.11 -2.70
C GLY A 244 -13.90 26.97 -1.86
N ALA A 245 -15.19 26.70 -2.03
CA ALA A 245 -15.84 25.54 -1.42
C ALA A 245 -15.41 24.26 -2.13
N TYR A 246 -15.27 23.17 -1.38
CA TYR A 246 -14.90 21.85 -1.91
C TYR A 246 -15.67 20.74 -1.21
N GLY A 247 -15.85 19.63 -1.92
CA GLY A 247 -16.55 18.48 -1.41
C GLY A 247 -15.68 17.59 -0.53
N ARG A 248 -16.30 16.63 0.13
CA ARG A 248 -15.63 15.62 0.97
C ARG A 248 -14.54 14.86 0.22
N GLU A 249 -14.72 14.59 -1.07
CA GLU A 249 -13.77 13.90 -1.94
C GLU A 249 -12.42 14.64 -2.07
N ASP A 250 -12.43 15.97 -1.91
CA ASP A 250 -11.22 16.80 -1.95
C ASP A 250 -10.63 17.06 -0.56
N GLN A 251 -11.33 16.66 0.51
CA GLN A 251 -10.79 16.75 1.88
C GLN A 251 -9.63 15.77 2.04
N ILE A 252 -8.48 16.29 2.43
CA ILE A 252 -7.20 15.57 2.33
C ILE A 252 -7.15 14.25 3.11
N SER A 253 -7.65 14.23 4.34
CA SER A 253 -7.70 13.01 5.17
C SER A 253 -8.64 11.96 4.57
N HIS A 254 -9.78 12.40 4.01
CA HIS A 254 -10.71 11.51 3.31
C HIS A 254 -10.10 10.93 2.04
N ARG A 255 -9.36 11.70 1.26
CA ARG A 255 -8.66 11.21 0.06
C ARG A 255 -7.66 10.11 0.40
N PHE A 256 -6.84 10.33 1.42
CA PHE A 256 -5.85 9.32 1.84
C PHE A 256 -6.52 8.00 2.24
N ILE A 257 -7.56 8.04 3.06
CA ILE A 257 -8.23 6.79 3.47
C ILE A 257 -9.01 6.13 2.32
N SER A 258 -9.60 6.92 1.42
CA SER A 258 -10.33 6.40 0.25
C SER A 258 -9.38 5.75 -0.76
N ASP A 259 -8.24 6.37 -1.02
CA ASP A 259 -7.18 5.81 -1.86
C ASP A 259 -6.65 4.49 -1.26
N GLU A 260 -6.41 4.45 0.04
CA GLU A 260 -5.99 3.24 0.77
C GLU A 260 -7.03 2.11 0.66
N ILE A 261 -8.30 2.42 0.87
CA ILE A 261 -9.40 1.45 0.70
C ILE A 261 -9.45 0.91 -0.74
N SER A 262 -9.27 1.78 -1.73
CA SER A 262 -9.23 1.40 -3.14
C SER A 262 -8.05 0.46 -3.45
N GLN A 263 -6.85 0.77 -2.93
CA GLN A 263 -5.68 -0.09 -3.06
C GLN A 263 -5.84 -1.44 -2.38
N ASN A 264 -6.39 -1.44 -1.17
CA ASN A 264 -6.71 -2.69 -0.48
C ASN A 264 -7.69 -3.56 -1.26
N ARG A 265 -8.65 -2.93 -1.97
CA ARG A 265 -9.57 -3.65 -2.87
C ARG A 265 -8.83 -4.35 -4.00
N VAL A 266 -7.86 -3.68 -4.63
CA VAL A 266 -7.04 -4.25 -5.72
C VAL A 266 -6.17 -5.39 -5.18
N SER A 267 -5.44 -5.16 -4.11
CA SER A 267 -4.54 -6.14 -3.49
C SER A 267 -5.28 -7.38 -2.99
N ALA A 268 -6.48 -7.21 -2.41
CA ALA A 268 -7.32 -8.30 -1.94
C ALA A 268 -7.84 -9.23 -3.04
N ASN A 269 -7.77 -8.84 -4.31
CA ASN A 269 -8.15 -9.67 -5.45
C ASN A 269 -6.92 -10.30 -6.12
N ILE A 270 -5.86 -9.54 -6.38
CA ILE A 270 -4.71 -9.98 -7.20
C ILE A 270 -3.84 -10.98 -6.44
N ILE A 271 -3.39 -10.65 -5.25
CA ILE A 271 -2.45 -11.47 -4.50
C ILE A 271 -3.03 -12.86 -4.18
N PRO A 272 -4.25 -12.99 -3.62
CA PRO A 272 -4.83 -14.31 -3.38
C PRO A 272 -5.09 -15.11 -4.65
N ALA A 273 -5.45 -14.46 -5.77
CA ALA A 273 -5.67 -15.14 -7.03
C ALA A 273 -4.41 -15.85 -7.54
N ILE A 274 -3.25 -15.21 -7.41
CA ILE A 274 -1.95 -15.79 -7.77
C ILE A 274 -1.67 -17.01 -6.89
N PHE A 275 -1.82 -16.89 -5.57
CA PHE A 275 -1.61 -18.00 -4.65
C PHE A 275 -2.52 -19.19 -4.92
N LEU A 276 -3.80 -18.94 -5.18
CA LEU A 276 -4.77 -20.00 -5.48
C LEU A 276 -4.51 -20.66 -6.85
N ALA A 277 -4.03 -19.89 -7.85
CA ALA A 277 -3.64 -20.46 -9.13
C ALA A 277 -2.44 -21.41 -8.98
N VAL A 278 -1.45 -21.03 -8.19
CA VAL A 278 -0.30 -21.92 -7.86
C VAL A 278 -0.76 -23.14 -7.09
N ALA A 279 -1.68 -22.98 -6.14
CA ALA A 279 -2.25 -24.09 -5.39
C ALA A 279 -3.03 -25.07 -6.31
N ALA A 280 -3.81 -24.55 -7.26
CA ALA A 280 -4.51 -25.36 -8.26
C ALA A 280 -3.54 -26.19 -9.10
N LEU A 281 -2.46 -25.56 -9.56
CA LEU A 281 -1.42 -26.25 -10.33
C LEU A 281 -0.74 -27.36 -9.50
N LEU A 282 -0.43 -27.09 -8.24
CA LEU A 282 0.12 -28.10 -7.32
C LEU A 282 -0.82 -29.29 -7.14
N VAL A 283 -2.09 -29.03 -6.90
CA VAL A 283 -3.13 -30.06 -6.82
C VAL A 283 -3.15 -30.86 -8.11
N HIS A 284 -3.20 -30.20 -9.27
CA HIS A 284 -3.22 -30.85 -10.58
C HIS A 284 -2.02 -31.80 -10.79
N LEU A 285 -0.82 -31.32 -10.52
CA LEU A 285 0.41 -32.13 -10.69
C LEU A 285 0.43 -33.32 -9.72
N SER A 286 0.07 -33.12 -8.46
CA SER A 286 0.08 -34.15 -7.43
C SER A 286 -0.98 -35.23 -7.70
N PHE A 287 -2.20 -34.83 -8.09
CA PHE A 287 -3.27 -35.78 -8.38
C PHE A 287 -3.09 -36.51 -9.69
N SER A 288 -2.59 -35.84 -10.73
CA SER A 288 -2.26 -36.51 -12.01
C SER A 288 -1.26 -37.65 -11.79
N ARG A 289 -0.34 -37.45 -10.86
CA ARG A 289 0.62 -38.47 -10.50
C ARG A 289 0.02 -39.58 -9.64
N LEU A 290 -0.77 -39.24 -8.60
CA LEU A 290 -1.43 -40.21 -7.74
C LEU A 290 -2.22 -41.23 -8.57
N VAL A 291 -3.00 -40.74 -9.54
CA VAL A 291 -3.78 -41.57 -10.47
C VAL A 291 -2.86 -42.48 -11.29
N ASN A 292 -1.74 -41.97 -11.80
CA ASN A 292 -0.81 -42.78 -12.58
C ASN A 292 -0.14 -43.88 -11.73
N MET A 293 0.23 -43.58 -10.46
CA MET A 293 0.81 -44.57 -9.55
C MET A 293 -0.18 -45.65 -9.12
N GLN A 294 -1.43 -45.28 -8.90
CA GLN A 294 -2.47 -46.19 -8.45
C GLN A 294 -3.24 -46.81 -9.63
N ARG A 295 -2.70 -46.78 -10.87
CA ARG A 295 -3.36 -47.27 -12.08
C ARG A 295 -3.81 -48.72 -11.95
N ALA A 296 -2.97 -49.63 -11.43
CA ALA A 296 -3.30 -51.03 -11.20
C ALA A 296 -4.38 -51.17 -10.13
N GLU A 297 -4.32 -50.41 -9.03
CA GLU A 297 -5.37 -50.43 -8.00
C GLU A 297 -6.73 -49.95 -8.54
N ILE A 298 -6.70 -48.90 -9.38
CA ILE A 298 -7.90 -48.37 -10.05
C ILE A 298 -8.52 -49.46 -10.94
N ALA A 299 -7.69 -50.19 -11.69
CA ALA A 299 -8.15 -51.28 -12.52
C ALA A 299 -8.79 -52.40 -11.72
N VAL A 300 -8.21 -52.83 -10.60
CA VAL A 300 -8.77 -53.82 -9.67
C VAL A 300 -10.10 -53.34 -9.09
N ILE A 301 -10.18 -52.09 -8.64
CA ILE A 301 -11.42 -51.52 -8.09
C ILE A 301 -12.53 -51.55 -9.17
N LYS A 302 -12.23 -51.19 -10.40
CA LYS A 302 -13.18 -51.30 -11.52
C LYS A 302 -13.56 -52.74 -11.87
N ALA A 303 -12.61 -53.67 -11.82
CA ALA A 303 -12.89 -55.10 -12.03
C ALA A 303 -13.85 -55.67 -10.99
N PHE A 304 -13.83 -55.10 -9.73
CA PHE A 304 -14.83 -55.43 -8.71
C PHE A 304 -16.19 -54.72 -8.89
N GLY A 305 -16.43 -54.08 -10.03
CA GLY A 305 -17.73 -53.50 -10.39
C GLY A 305 -17.98 -52.06 -9.97
N TYR A 306 -16.97 -51.36 -9.44
CA TYR A 306 -17.13 -49.93 -9.13
C TYR A 306 -17.23 -49.12 -10.44
N SER A 307 -18.20 -48.21 -10.48
CA SER A 307 -18.39 -47.32 -11.63
C SER A 307 -17.31 -46.24 -11.76
N ASN A 308 -17.14 -45.75 -12.97
CA ASN A 308 -16.22 -44.61 -13.26
C ASN A 308 -16.48 -43.38 -12.35
N TRP A 309 -17.74 -43.13 -12.02
CA TRP A 309 -18.18 -42.07 -11.16
C TRP A 309 -17.74 -42.28 -9.70
N GLN A 310 -17.87 -43.49 -9.20
CA GLN A 310 -17.45 -43.82 -7.84
C GLN A 310 -15.94 -43.70 -7.65
N VAL A 311 -15.18 -44.18 -8.63
CA VAL A 311 -13.71 -43.99 -8.64
C VAL A 311 -13.35 -42.50 -8.74
N GLY A 312 -13.99 -41.77 -9.63
CA GLY A 312 -13.78 -40.33 -9.77
C GLY A 312 -14.07 -39.57 -8.48
N LEU A 313 -15.22 -39.89 -7.85
CA LEU A 313 -15.64 -39.26 -6.60
C LEU A 313 -14.65 -39.54 -5.46
N HIS A 314 -14.07 -40.74 -5.37
CA HIS A 314 -13.05 -41.10 -4.38
C HIS A 314 -11.82 -40.14 -4.46
N TYR A 315 -11.30 -39.89 -5.67
CA TYR A 315 -10.17 -38.99 -5.85
C TYR A 315 -10.53 -37.52 -5.61
N VAL A 316 -11.74 -37.10 -5.94
CA VAL A 316 -12.25 -35.75 -5.60
C VAL A 316 -12.36 -35.60 -4.08
N GLN A 317 -12.90 -36.62 -3.36
CA GLN A 317 -12.96 -36.60 -1.90
C GLN A 317 -11.57 -36.54 -1.26
N PHE A 318 -10.59 -37.26 -1.81
CA PHE A 318 -9.21 -37.17 -1.36
C PHE A 318 -8.65 -35.76 -1.53
N SER A 319 -8.87 -35.14 -2.70
CA SER A 319 -8.47 -33.75 -2.96
C SER A 319 -9.12 -32.79 -1.98
N LEU A 320 -10.43 -32.91 -1.80
CA LEU A 320 -11.19 -32.03 -0.89
C LEU A 320 -10.75 -32.16 0.56
N LEU A 321 -10.35 -33.38 1.02
CA LEU A 321 -9.88 -33.59 2.38
C LEU A 321 -8.56 -32.85 2.64
N VAL A 322 -7.58 -32.96 1.72
CA VAL A 322 -6.30 -32.24 1.82
C VAL A 322 -6.49 -30.74 1.75
N VAL A 323 -7.36 -30.30 0.82
CA VAL A 323 -7.67 -28.88 0.63
C VAL A 323 -8.43 -28.31 1.83
N PHE A 324 -9.32 -29.09 2.44
CA PHE A 324 -10.06 -28.69 3.63
C PHE A 324 -9.13 -28.46 4.83
N ALA A 325 -8.11 -29.31 5.01
CA ALA A 325 -7.10 -29.09 6.03
C ALA A 325 -6.32 -27.78 5.79
N GLY A 326 -5.92 -27.52 4.54
CA GLY A 326 -5.28 -26.26 4.14
C GLY A 326 -6.21 -25.04 4.33
N TYR A 327 -7.49 -25.18 4.00
CA TYR A 327 -8.52 -24.17 4.23
C TYR A 327 -8.66 -23.80 5.72
N LEU A 328 -8.80 -24.78 6.61
CA LEU A 328 -8.91 -24.53 8.05
C LEU A 328 -7.67 -23.82 8.60
N LEU A 329 -6.47 -24.31 8.23
CA LEU A 329 -5.22 -23.68 8.62
C LEU A 329 -5.11 -22.27 8.07
N GLY A 330 -5.48 -22.09 6.79
CA GLY A 330 -5.48 -20.79 6.13
C GLY A 330 -6.44 -19.79 6.77
N CYS A 331 -7.63 -20.23 7.18
CA CYS A 331 -8.59 -19.39 7.92
C CYS A 331 -8.01 -18.94 9.28
N ALA A 332 -7.38 -19.85 10.03
CA ALA A 332 -6.77 -19.52 11.31
C ALA A 332 -5.59 -18.55 11.16
N VAL A 333 -4.68 -18.82 10.23
CA VAL A 333 -3.51 -17.95 9.95
C VAL A 333 -3.97 -16.62 9.38
N GLY A 334 -4.95 -16.61 8.47
CA GLY A 334 -5.51 -15.40 7.87
C GLY A 334 -6.21 -14.50 8.90
N TRP A 335 -6.91 -15.10 9.84
CA TRP A 335 -7.51 -14.36 10.96
C TRP A 335 -6.44 -13.72 11.85
N ALA A 336 -5.42 -14.48 12.26
CA ALA A 336 -4.32 -13.96 13.07
C ALA A 336 -3.52 -12.87 12.33
N PHE A 337 -3.25 -13.06 11.05
CA PHE A 337 -2.57 -12.07 10.21
C PHE A 337 -3.42 -10.80 10.04
N GLY A 338 -4.72 -10.94 9.84
CA GLY A 338 -5.64 -9.81 9.73
C GLY A 338 -5.71 -8.96 11.00
N ILE A 339 -5.67 -9.57 12.19
CA ILE A 339 -5.57 -8.82 13.47
C ILE A 339 -4.27 -8.00 13.52
N ARG A 340 -3.15 -8.58 13.11
CA ARG A 340 -1.87 -7.87 13.07
C ARG A 340 -1.89 -6.72 12.05
N LEU A 341 -2.47 -6.96 10.90
CA LEU A 341 -2.63 -5.93 9.88
C LEU A 341 -3.52 -4.78 10.38
N ALA A 342 -4.64 -5.09 11.06
CA ALA A 342 -5.51 -4.08 11.65
C ALA A 342 -4.80 -3.24 12.72
N SER A 343 -3.90 -3.83 13.51
CA SER A 343 -3.11 -3.07 14.50
C SER A 343 -2.16 -2.08 13.84
N ILE A 344 -1.57 -2.43 12.69
CA ILE A 344 -0.74 -1.52 11.89
C ILE A 344 -1.59 -0.36 11.36
N TYR A 345 -2.74 -0.66 10.76
CA TYR A 345 -3.64 0.37 10.24
C TYR A 345 -4.13 1.33 11.33
N ALA A 346 -4.36 0.86 12.56
CA ALA A 346 -4.75 1.71 13.68
C ALA A 346 -3.64 2.68 14.14
N GLU A 347 -2.37 2.44 13.79
CA GLU A 347 -1.28 3.40 14.04
C GLU A 347 -1.28 4.56 13.05
N PHE A 348 -1.76 4.33 11.82
CA PHE A 348 -1.79 5.34 10.76
C PHE A 348 -3.12 6.08 10.67
N TYR A 349 -4.20 5.31 10.71
CA TYR A 349 -5.56 5.81 10.55
C TYR A 349 -6.27 5.83 11.90
N ARG A 350 -6.59 7.02 12.35
CA ARG A 350 -7.16 7.25 13.68
C ARG A 350 -8.67 7.08 13.67
N PHE A 351 -9.10 5.84 13.85
CA PHE A 351 -10.51 5.52 14.10
C PHE A 351 -10.79 5.40 15.59
N PRO A 352 -12.00 5.76 16.06
CA PRO A 352 -12.43 5.49 17.44
C PRO A 352 -12.26 4.03 17.81
N ILE A 353 -12.69 3.15 16.91
CA ILE A 353 -12.56 1.71 17.05
C ILE A 353 -12.36 1.13 15.64
N LEU A 354 -11.16 0.67 15.35
CA LEU A 354 -10.88 -0.16 14.18
C LEU A 354 -11.02 -1.62 14.58
N VAL A 355 -12.21 -2.20 14.37
CA VAL A 355 -12.46 -3.59 14.72
C VAL A 355 -12.24 -4.48 13.51
N TYR A 356 -11.25 -5.36 13.60
CA TYR A 356 -11.10 -6.45 12.65
C TYR A 356 -12.21 -7.49 12.89
N ARG A 357 -13.28 -7.39 12.12
CA ARG A 357 -14.40 -8.34 12.16
C ARG A 357 -14.59 -8.98 10.80
N PRO A 358 -13.95 -10.13 10.54
CA PRO A 358 -14.20 -10.85 9.31
C PRO A 358 -15.65 -11.36 9.29
N GLU A 359 -16.36 -11.03 8.22
CA GLU A 359 -17.72 -11.53 8.01
C GLU A 359 -17.70 -13.04 7.74
N PRO A 360 -18.67 -13.80 8.25
CA PRO A 360 -18.78 -15.24 7.95
C PRO A 360 -18.79 -15.54 6.45
N GLY A 361 -19.36 -14.65 5.64
CA GLY A 361 -19.36 -14.75 4.19
C GLY A 361 -17.96 -14.80 3.56
N ILE A 362 -16.94 -14.16 4.17
CA ILE A 362 -15.55 -14.21 3.66
C ILE A 362 -15.01 -15.63 3.78
N PHE A 363 -15.24 -16.30 4.89
CA PHE A 363 -14.82 -17.70 5.10
C PHE A 363 -15.57 -18.64 4.14
N LEU A 364 -16.87 -18.42 3.95
CA LEU A 364 -17.67 -19.20 3.00
C LEU A 364 -17.13 -19.06 1.57
N TRP A 365 -16.90 -17.84 1.10
CA TRP A 365 -16.33 -17.58 -0.22
C TRP A 365 -14.92 -18.16 -0.35
N ALA A 366 -14.06 -18.01 0.67
CA ALA A 366 -12.75 -18.64 0.69
C ALA A 366 -12.86 -20.16 0.52
N GLY A 367 -13.79 -20.81 1.24
CA GLY A 367 -14.07 -22.25 1.12
C GLY A 367 -14.56 -22.66 -0.25
N LEU A 368 -15.51 -21.92 -0.82
CA LEU A 368 -16.05 -22.19 -2.17
C LEU A 368 -14.98 -22.04 -3.24
N ILE A 369 -14.22 -20.95 -3.23
CA ILE A 369 -13.15 -20.71 -4.20
C ILE A 369 -12.08 -21.79 -4.08
N THR A 370 -11.69 -22.14 -2.86
CA THR A 370 -10.68 -23.17 -2.60
C THR A 370 -11.16 -24.55 -3.03
N ALA A 371 -12.42 -24.90 -2.76
CA ALA A 371 -13.02 -26.16 -3.23
C ALA A 371 -13.12 -26.21 -4.76
N ALA A 372 -13.54 -25.12 -5.41
CA ALA A 372 -13.58 -25.01 -6.86
C ALA A 372 -12.17 -25.17 -7.47
N THR A 373 -11.17 -24.52 -6.88
CA THR A 373 -9.75 -24.65 -7.27
C THR A 373 -9.26 -26.09 -7.15
N ALA A 374 -9.62 -26.78 -6.08
CA ALA A 374 -9.27 -28.20 -5.86
C ALA A 374 -9.92 -29.12 -6.91
N ILE A 375 -11.22 -28.91 -7.17
CA ILE A 375 -11.96 -29.69 -8.16
C ILE A 375 -11.38 -29.44 -9.56
N ALA A 376 -11.12 -28.20 -9.93
CA ALA A 376 -10.53 -27.84 -11.21
C ALA A 376 -9.13 -28.46 -11.37
N GLY A 377 -8.27 -28.39 -10.34
CA GLY A 377 -6.95 -29.02 -10.34
C GLY A 377 -7.03 -30.55 -10.47
N ALA A 378 -7.96 -31.19 -9.78
CA ALA A 378 -8.12 -32.64 -9.82
C ALA A 378 -8.85 -33.16 -11.07
N ALA A 379 -9.66 -32.32 -11.72
CA ALA A 379 -10.59 -32.75 -12.79
C ALA A 379 -9.89 -33.50 -13.94
N GLY A 380 -8.73 -33.03 -14.39
CA GLY A 380 -7.98 -33.71 -15.47
C GLY A 380 -7.43 -35.07 -15.07
N ALA A 381 -7.03 -35.22 -13.82
CA ALA A 381 -6.57 -36.49 -13.27
C ALA A 381 -7.72 -37.47 -13.08
N VAL A 382 -8.83 -36.98 -12.53
CA VAL A 382 -10.06 -37.76 -12.31
C VAL A 382 -10.66 -38.27 -13.64
N ARG A 383 -10.71 -37.40 -14.68
CA ARG A 383 -11.17 -37.82 -16.02
C ARG A 383 -10.28 -38.92 -16.59
N ARG A 384 -8.97 -38.84 -16.46
CA ARG A 384 -8.03 -39.89 -16.91
C ARG A 384 -8.25 -41.20 -16.14
N ALA A 385 -8.39 -41.14 -14.81
CA ALA A 385 -8.68 -42.29 -13.97
C ALA A 385 -10.01 -42.98 -14.36
N ALA A 386 -11.02 -42.15 -14.61
CA ALA A 386 -12.35 -42.63 -15.03
C ALA A 386 -12.34 -43.24 -16.44
N ALA A 387 -11.54 -42.73 -17.37
CA ALA A 387 -11.48 -43.20 -18.77
C ALA A 387 -10.61 -44.45 -18.96
N LEU A 388 -9.77 -44.87 -17.99
CA LEU A 388 -8.89 -46.02 -18.12
C LEU A 388 -9.66 -47.35 -18.15
N PRO A 389 -9.58 -48.17 -19.24
CA PRO A 389 -10.17 -49.53 -19.27
C PRO A 389 -9.40 -50.45 -18.32
N PRO A 390 -10.06 -51.31 -17.57
CA PRO A 390 -9.39 -52.22 -16.62
C PRO A 390 -8.30 -53.09 -17.26
N ALA A 391 -8.56 -53.60 -18.45
CA ALA A 391 -7.64 -54.49 -19.18
C ALA A 391 -6.35 -53.77 -19.62
N GLU A 392 -6.41 -52.46 -20.02
CA GLU A 392 -5.24 -51.69 -20.37
C GLU A 392 -4.49 -51.21 -19.14
N ALA A 393 -5.20 -50.92 -18.05
CA ALA A 393 -4.59 -50.42 -16.83
C ALA A 393 -3.74 -51.46 -16.08
N MET A 394 -4.03 -52.76 -16.27
CA MET A 394 -3.28 -53.91 -15.76
C MET A 394 -2.04 -54.25 -16.58
N ARG A 395 -1.94 -53.78 -17.82
CA ARG A 395 -0.74 -54.03 -18.64
C ARG A 395 0.42 -53.10 -18.18
N PRO A 396 1.65 -53.63 -18.14
CA PRO A 396 2.84 -52.78 -17.90
C PRO A 396 2.91 -51.66 -18.94
N GLU A 397 3.36 -50.51 -18.55
CA GLU A 397 3.61 -49.39 -19.49
C GLU A 397 4.54 -49.87 -20.61
N ARG A 398 4.18 -49.62 -21.85
CA ARG A 398 5.05 -49.93 -23.01
C ARG A 398 6.36 -49.18 -22.82
N PRO A 399 7.50 -49.86 -23.04
CA PRO A 399 8.79 -49.18 -22.97
C PRO A 399 8.77 -48.02 -23.96
N THR A 400 9.16 -46.83 -23.47
CA THR A 400 9.24 -45.62 -24.31
C THR A 400 10.21 -45.81 -25.45
N GLN A 401 9.78 -45.65 -26.71
CA GLN A 401 10.66 -45.71 -27.85
C GLN A 401 11.78 -44.66 -27.72
N PHE A 402 13.02 -45.11 -27.81
CA PHE A 402 14.19 -44.25 -27.83
C PHE A 402 14.30 -43.55 -29.20
N ARG A 403 13.77 -42.33 -29.27
CA ARG A 403 14.06 -41.45 -30.41
C ARG A 403 15.20 -40.51 -29.98
N PRO A 404 16.30 -40.39 -30.80
CA PRO A 404 17.34 -39.42 -30.51
C PRO A 404 16.77 -38.00 -30.55
N ARG A 405 16.96 -37.24 -29.44
CA ARG A 405 16.47 -35.89 -29.31
C ARG A 405 17.61 -34.87 -29.31
N LEU A 406 17.33 -33.60 -29.07
CA LEU A 406 18.28 -32.48 -29.14
C LEU A 406 19.55 -32.71 -28.31
N VAL A 407 19.41 -33.22 -27.09
CA VAL A 407 20.55 -33.50 -26.17
C VAL A 407 21.50 -34.56 -26.76
N ASP A 408 20.97 -35.55 -27.51
CA ASP A 408 21.77 -36.60 -28.14
C ASP A 408 22.45 -36.07 -29.40
N ARG A 409 21.84 -35.11 -30.12
CA ARG A 409 22.39 -34.48 -31.33
C ARG A 409 23.52 -33.49 -31.02
N MET A 410 23.49 -32.85 -29.82
CA MET A 410 24.46 -31.81 -29.44
C MET A 410 25.84 -32.34 -28.99
N ASN A 411 26.10 -33.64 -29.05
CA ASN A 411 27.38 -34.31 -28.71
C ASN A 411 28.15 -33.70 -27.52
N LEU A 412 27.43 -33.43 -26.42
CA LEU A 412 27.90 -32.73 -25.21
C LEU A 412 28.87 -33.62 -24.40
N ARG A 413 30.01 -33.96 -24.99
CA ARG A 413 31.04 -34.81 -24.33
C ARG A 413 31.69 -34.18 -23.12
N TRP A 414 31.56 -32.86 -22.96
CA TRP A 414 32.10 -32.07 -21.85
C TRP A 414 31.24 -32.11 -20.58
N ILE A 415 30.03 -32.62 -20.67
CA ILE A 415 29.07 -32.64 -19.53
C ILE A 415 29.13 -34.02 -18.87
N SER A 416 29.14 -34.04 -17.51
CA SER A 416 29.14 -35.27 -16.74
C SER A 416 27.97 -36.20 -17.12
N PRO A 417 28.14 -37.54 -17.06
CA PRO A 417 27.09 -38.50 -17.40
C PRO A 417 25.81 -38.25 -16.61
N ALA A 418 25.90 -37.83 -15.35
CA ALA A 418 24.78 -37.52 -14.48
C ALA A 418 23.98 -36.29 -15.00
N LEU A 419 24.66 -35.24 -15.43
CA LEU A 419 23.98 -34.04 -15.94
C LEU A 419 23.31 -34.29 -17.28
N ARG A 420 23.95 -35.12 -18.15
CA ARG A 420 23.38 -35.58 -19.42
C ARG A 420 22.10 -36.40 -19.19
N MET A 421 22.08 -37.28 -18.19
CA MET A 421 20.84 -38.00 -17.78
C MET A 421 19.78 -37.05 -17.34
N THR A 422 20.12 -36.02 -16.57
CA THR A 422 19.19 -34.98 -16.10
C THR A 422 18.54 -34.23 -17.25
N LEU A 423 19.34 -33.76 -18.20
CA LEU A 423 18.84 -33.04 -19.41
C LEU A 423 17.91 -33.90 -20.27
N ARG A 424 18.30 -35.16 -20.52
CA ARG A 424 17.48 -36.15 -21.25
C ARG A 424 16.12 -36.38 -20.54
N ASN A 425 16.10 -36.35 -19.21
CA ASN A 425 14.91 -36.57 -18.46
C ASN A 425 13.92 -35.39 -18.56
N ILE A 426 14.44 -34.16 -18.56
CA ILE A 426 13.66 -32.93 -18.79
C ILE A 426 13.06 -32.96 -20.21
N GLU A 427 13.87 -33.30 -21.21
CA GLU A 427 13.43 -33.36 -22.60
C GLU A 427 12.37 -34.47 -22.86
N ARG A 428 12.38 -35.54 -22.08
CA ARG A 428 11.37 -36.61 -22.19
C ARG A 428 10.00 -36.20 -21.71
N ARG A 429 9.89 -35.30 -20.70
CA ARG A 429 8.64 -34.88 -20.07
C ARG A 429 8.53 -33.34 -19.98
N PRO A 430 8.53 -32.64 -21.12
CA PRO A 430 8.67 -31.17 -21.14
C PRO A 430 7.50 -30.48 -20.40
N TRP A 431 6.29 -30.96 -20.54
CA TRP A 431 5.11 -30.38 -19.86
C TRP A 431 5.20 -30.39 -18.33
N LYS A 432 5.79 -31.43 -17.74
CA LYS A 432 6.01 -31.48 -16.31
C LYS A 432 7.08 -30.49 -15.85
N ALA A 433 8.17 -30.40 -16.62
CA ALA A 433 9.23 -29.43 -16.34
C ALA A 433 8.73 -27.98 -16.47
N ILE A 434 7.96 -27.69 -17.54
CA ILE A 434 7.32 -26.38 -17.75
C ILE A 434 6.38 -26.05 -16.60
N ALA A 435 5.51 -26.97 -16.21
CA ALA A 435 4.57 -26.74 -15.10
C ALA A 435 5.28 -26.49 -13.75
N SER A 436 6.36 -27.24 -13.47
CA SER A 436 7.17 -27.02 -12.29
C SER A 436 7.93 -25.69 -12.36
N ALA A 437 8.52 -25.36 -13.53
CA ALA A 437 9.18 -24.08 -13.76
C ALA A 437 8.21 -22.90 -13.61
N PHE A 438 6.99 -23.01 -14.15
CA PHE A 438 5.95 -21.99 -14.04
C PHE A 438 5.57 -21.72 -12.58
N ALA A 439 5.44 -22.76 -11.78
CA ALA A 439 5.07 -22.59 -10.39
C ALA A 439 6.21 -21.98 -9.54
N ILE A 440 7.47 -22.33 -9.84
CA ILE A 440 8.63 -21.67 -9.24
C ILE A 440 8.70 -20.21 -9.71
N CYS A 441 8.45 -19.96 -10.99
CA CYS A 441 8.36 -18.61 -11.58
C CYS A 441 7.33 -17.75 -10.83
N CYS A 442 6.13 -18.29 -10.53
CA CYS A 442 5.13 -17.57 -9.73
C CYS A 442 5.62 -17.25 -8.31
N ALA A 443 6.35 -18.16 -7.66
CA ALA A 443 6.92 -17.89 -6.35
C ALA A 443 7.98 -16.79 -6.41
N VAL A 444 8.88 -16.82 -7.40
CA VAL A 444 9.87 -15.77 -7.64
C VAL A 444 9.20 -14.44 -7.93
N MET A 445 8.17 -14.44 -8.79
CA MET A 445 7.39 -13.27 -9.16
C MET A 445 6.82 -12.55 -7.94
N ILE A 446 6.22 -13.29 -7.00
CA ILE A 446 5.66 -12.70 -5.77
C ILE A 446 6.75 -12.03 -4.94
N VAL A 447 7.90 -12.69 -4.75
CA VAL A 447 9.03 -12.14 -3.99
C VAL A 447 9.56 -10.86 -4.66
N VAL A 448 9.70 -10.85 -5.99
CA VAL A 448 10.17 -9.68 -6.74
C VAL A 448 9.18 -8.52 -6.62
N VAL A 449 7.88 -8.78 -6.65
CA VAL A 449 6.86 -7.74 -6.49
C VAL A 449 6.94 -7.09 -5.12
N GLU A 450 7.10 -7.88 -4.06
CA GLU A 450 7.19 -7.34 -2.69
C GLU A 450 8.42 -6.43 -2.52
N PHE A 451 9.58 -6.88 -2.98
CA PHE A 451 10.78 -6.04 -2.95
C PHE A 451 10.68 -4.84 -3.89
N GLY A 452 10.06 -5.01 -5.06
CA GLY A 452 9.88 -3.93 -6.04
C GLY A 452 8.98 -2.81 -5.52
N LEU A 453 7.94 -3.13 -4.75
CA LEU A 453 7.12 -2.11 -4.09
C LEU A 453 7.93 -1.33 -3.04
N PHE A 454 8.81 -2.02 -2.31
CA PHE A 454 9.71 -1.36 -1.36
C PHE A 454 10.72 -0.45 -2.06
N ASP A 455 11.36 -0.94 -3.12
CA ASP A 455 12.29 -0.17 -3.94
C ASP A 455 11.63 1.08 -4.55
N ALA A 456 10.37 0.95 -4.99
CA ALA A 456 9.59 2.05 -5.53
C ALA A 456 9.35 3.15 -4.48
N LEU A 457 9.02 2.77 -3.23
CA LEU A 457 8.84 3.72 -2.13
C LEU A 457 10.15 4.39 -1.73
N ASP A 458 11.23 3.62 -1.61
CA ASP A 458 12.56 4.17 -1.28
C ASP A 458 13.03 5.15 -2.36
N ARG A 459 12.85 4.80 -3.64
CA ARG A 459 13.18 5.68 -4.76
C ARG A 459 12.32 6.94 -4.77
N MET A 460 11.04 6.82 -4.48
CA MET A 460 10.12 7.96 -4.38
C MET A 460 10.60 8.93 -3.29
N MET A 461 11.01 8.41 -2.13
CA MET A 461 11.55 9.21 -1.03
C MET A 461 12.88 9.90 -1.38
N GLN A 462 13.78 9.18 -2.06
CA GLN A 462 15.05 9.75 -2.52
C GLN A 462 14.80 10.90 -3.51
N LEU A 463 13.94 10.68 -4.51
CA LEU A 463 13.62 11.72 -5.48
C LEU A 463 12.98 12.93 -4.81
N GLN A 464 12.04 12.73 -3.90
CA GLN A 464 11.34 13.83 -3.25
C GLN A 464 12.24 14.63 -2.30
N PHE A 465 12.93 13.96 -1.38
CA PHE A 465 13.62 14.65 -0.28
C PHE A 465 15.12 14.88 -0.51
N ARG A 466 15.76 14.17 -1.43
CA ARG A 466 17.15 14.35 -1.73
C ARG A 466 17.38 15.17 -3.00
N ASP A 467 16.57 14.90 -4.04
CA ASP A 467 16.78 15.46 -5.36
C ASP A 467 15.87 16.67 -5.61
N ALA A 468 14.58 16.62 -5.28
CA ALA A 468 13.62 17.71 -5.49
C ALA A 468 13.66 18.77 -4.36
N GLN A 469 13.63 18.35 -3.11
CA GLN A 469 13.67 19.22 -1.93
C GLN A 469 15.04 19.14 -1.28
N ARG A 470 15.90 20.12 -1.59
CA ARG A 470 17.28 20.16 -1.10
C ARG A 470 17.44 21.03 0.13
N GLU A 471 16.45 21.91 0.42
CA GLU A 471 16.42 22.69 1.63
C GLU A 471 16.46 21.82 2.88
N ASP A 472 17.10 22.29 3.94
CA ASP A 472 17.06 21.64 5.26
C ASP A 472 15.81 22.01 6.04
N ILE A 473 15.37 23.27 5.89
CA ILE A 473 14.23 23.85 6.58
C ILE A 473 13.42 24.69 5.59
N ALA A 474 12.09 24.53 5.62
CA ALA A 474 11.17 25.44 4.95
C ALA A 474 10.40 26.23 6.01
N VAL A 475 10.51 27.54 5.98
CA VAL A 475 9.80 28.48 6.84
C VAL A 475 8.64 29.06 6.05
N THR A 476 7.41 28.92 6.55
CA THR A 476 6.21 29.51 5.96
C THR A 476 5.74 30.65 6.86
N LEU A 477 5.38 31.78 6.26
CA LEU A 477 4.88 32.97 6.94
C LEU A 477 3.36 32.92 7.10
N ASN A 478 2.82 33.61 8.08
CA ASN A 478 1.37 33.69 8.34
C ASN A 478 0.61 34.36 7.18
N GLU A 479 1.19 35.37 6.63
CA GLU A 479 0.65 36.12 5.49
C GLU A 479 1.77 36.39 4.48
N PRO A 480 1.44 36.71 3.22
CA PRO A 480 2.46 37.14 2.27
C PRO A 480 3.18 38.41 2.76
N HIS A 481 4.50 38.38 2.75
CA HIS A 481 5.34 39.49 3.15
C HIS A 481 6.23 39.95 1.98
N SER A 482 6.72 41.18 2.05
CA SER A 482 7.69 41.67 1.09
C SER A 482 8.93 40.78 1.03
N ALA A 483 9.51 40.62 -0.17
CA ALA A 483 10.72 39.81 -0.36
C ALA A 483 11.94 40.29 0.48
N ARG A 484 11.86 41.46 1.12
CA ARG A 484 12.87 41.93 2.07
C ARG A 484 13.05 41.01 3.27
N VAL A 485 11.99 40.33 3.70
CA VAL A 485 12.03 39.34 4.79
C VAL A 485 13.04 38.21 4.51
N ARG A 486 13.34 37.91 3.24
CA ARG A 486 14.38 36.91 2.92
C ARG A 486 15.75 37.31 3.47
N PHE A 487 16.08 38.60 3.53
CA PHE A 487 17.34 39.07 4.05
C PHE A 487 17.40 38.99 5.58
N GLU A 488 16.26 39.21 6.26
CA GLU A 488 16.16 39.05 7.70
C GLU A 488 16.37 37.59 8.07
N VAL A 489 15.68 36.68 7.36
CA VAL A 489 15.85 35.24 7.54
C VAL A 489 17.25 34.75 7.16
N ALA A 490 17.85 35.30 6.11
CA ALA A 490 19.21 34.98 5.71
C ALA A 490 20.28 35.45 6.74
N GLY A 491 19.95 36.52 7.48
CA GLY A 491 20.81 37.03 8.57
C GLY A 491 20.74 36.25 9.88
N MET A 492 19.83 35.30 10.02
CA MET A 492 19.66 34.50 11.25
C MET A 492 20.87 33.60 11.51
N THR A 493 21.09 33.29 12.76
CA THR A 493 22.23 32.48 13.21
C THR A 493 22.18 31.06 12.60
N GLY A 494 23.19 30.72 11.79
CA GLY A 494 23.35 29.40 11.21
C GLY A 494 22.69 29.19 9.83
N VAL A 495 22.07 30.21 9.26
CA VAL A 495 21.58 30.17 7.89
C VAL A 495 22.75 30.37 6.93
N ILE A 496 22.97 29.41 6.03
CA ILE A 496 23.99 29.42 5.00
C ILE A 496 23.45 30.06 3.72
N ARG A 497 22.22 29.69 3.36
CA ARG A 497 21.54 30.18 2.16
C ARG A 497 20.05 30.24 2.37
N SER A 498 19.40 31.21 1.76
CA SER A 498 17.96 31.41 1.79
C SER A 498 17.43 31.66 0.37
N GLU A 499 16.39 30.95 -0.04
CA GLU A 499 15.67 31.15 -1.31
C GLU A 499 14.18 31.43 -1.01
N PRO A 500 13.58 32.47 -1.60
CA PRO A 500 12.19 32.78 -1.36
C PRO A 500 11.27 31.86 -2.17
N PHE A 501 10.05 31.66 -1.70
CA PHE A 501 8.98 31.04 -2.47
C PHE A 501 7.64 31.72 -2.23
N ARG A 502 6.74 31.63 -3.20
CA ARG A 502 5.35 32.08 -3.09
C ARG A 502 4.43 30.90 -3.38
N ALA A 503 3.61 30.51 -2.42
CA ALA A 503 2.63 29.44 -2.54
C ALA A 503 1.22 30.04 -2.54
N VAL A 504 0.49 29.85 -3.62
CA VAL A 504 -0.83 30.45 -3.85
C VAL A 504 -1.86 29.37 -4.13
N PRO A 505 -2.95 29.30 -3.37
CA PRO A 505 -4.05 28.40 -3.70
C PRO A 505 -4.73 28.90 -4.98
N VAL A 506 -4.87 28.01 -5.97
CA VAL A 506 -5.47 28.33 -7.26
C VAL A 506 -6.46 27.24 -7.67
N ARG A 507 -7.45 27.65 -8.47
CA ARG A 507 -8.29 26.75 -9.25
C ARG A 507 -7.85 26.85 -10.71
N ILE A 508 -7.36 25.76 -11.27
CA ILE A 508 -6.94 25.69 -12.67
C ILE A 508 -8.04 24.99 -13.45
N ARG A 509 -8.50 25.66 -14.53
CA ARG A 509 -9.58 25.18 -15.37
C ARG A 509 -9.14 25.03 -16.82
N TYR A 510 -9.64 23.96 -17.44
CA TYR A 510 -9.53 23.74 -18.88
C TYR A 510 -10.87 23.21 -19.42
N GLY A 511 -11.56 24.03 -20.20
CA GLY A 511 -12.93 23.75 -20.62
C GLY A 511 -13.89 23.65 -19.42
N HIS A 512 -14.55 22.51 -19.28
CA HIS A 512 -15.50 22.26 -18.19
C HIS A 512 -14.82 21.60 -16.95
N ARG A 513 -13.55 21.20 -17.06
CA ARG A 513 -12.80 20.55 -15.99
C ARG A 513 -12.00 21.55 -15.20
N TRP A 514 -11.97 21.36 -13.92
CA TRP A 514 -11.17 22.17 -13.02
C TRP A 514 -10.59 21.31 -11.88
N LYS A 515 -9.47 21.75 -11.37
CA LYS A 515 -8.84 21.18 -10.17
C LYS A 515 -8.29 22.31 -9.31
N ARG A 516 -8.44 22.14 -8.00
CA ARG A 516 -7.81 23.00 -7.00
C ARG A 516 -6.43 22.47 -6.68
N THR A 517 -5.43 23.36 -6.68
CA THR A 517 -4.05 23.03 -6.35
C THR A 517 -3.33 24.25 -5.78
N THR A 518 -2.09 24.07 -5.35
CA THR A 518 -1.21 25.17 -4.97
C THR A 518 -0.28 25.47 -6.12
N LEU A 519 -0.28 26.72 -6.56
CA LEU A 519 0.68 27.24 -7.52
C LEU A 519 1.92 27.73 -6.76
N LEU A 520 3.05 27.11 -7.04
CA LEU A 520 4.32 27.40 -6.38
C LEU A 520 5.18 28.29 -7.29
N GLY A 521 5.38 29.54 -6.86
CA GLY A 521 6.31 30.46 -7.47
C GLY A 521 7.72 30.26 -6.89
N LEU A 522 8.67 29.94 -7.74
CA LEU A 522 10.08 29.71 -7.40
C LEU A 522 10.98 30.57 -8.30
N GLU A 523 12.16 30.91 -7.83
CA GLU A 523 13.19 31.51 -8.68
C GLU A 523 13.63 30.50 -9.76
N ARG A 524 13.91 30.97 -11.01
CA ARG A 524 14.25 30.08 -12.15
C ARG A 524 15.47 29.20 -11.90
N ASP A 525 16.43 29.78 -11.22
CA ASP A 525 17.71 29.17 -10.87
C ASP A 525 17.72 28.60 -9.44
N SER A 526 16.55 28.38 -8.87
CA SER A 526 16.43 27.78 -7.54
C SER A 526 17.28 26.51 -7.43
N GLN A 527 18.11 26.44 -6.39
CA GLN A 527 18.95 25.31 -6.11
C GLN A 527 18.37 24.41 -5.02
N MET A 528 17.46 24.94 -4.21
CA MET A 528 16.88 24.24 -3.07
C MET A 528 15.63 23.46 -3.44
N ARG A 529 14.76 23.98 -4.27
CA ARG A 529 13.54 23.29 -4.70
C ARG A 529 13.42 23.30 -6.21
N ARG A 530 13.35 22.07 -6.78
CA ARG A 530 13.31 21.88 -8.23
C ARG A 530 12.25 20.89 -8.61
N PRO A 531 11.44 21.17 -9.64
CA PRO A 531 10.60 20.16 -10.26
C PRO A 531 11.48 19.06 -10.87
N ILE A 532 11.24 17.81 -10.52
CA ILE A 532 12.06 16.66 -10.94
C ILE A 532 11.14 15.57 -11.49
N ASP A 533 11.56 14.97 -12.61
CA ASP A 533 10.84 13.84 -13.21
C ASP A 533 11.15 12.51 -12.46
N GLN A 534 10.40 11.47 -12.78
CA GLN A 534 10.56 10.13 -12.21
C GLN A 534 11.98 9.54 -12.41
N TYR A 535 12.78 10.08 -13.36
CA TYR A 535 14.15 9.65 -13.64
C TYR A 535 15.20 10.47 -12.86
N GLY A 536 14.78 11.50 -12.12
CA GLY A 536 15.66 12.38 -11.38
C GLY A 536 16.23 13.56 -12.20
N ARG A 537 15.65 13.84 -13.38
CA ARG A 537 16.06 14.98 -14.21
C ARG A 537 15.28 16.22 -13.79
N SER A 538 16.00 17.30 -13.56
CA SER A 538 15.41 18.60 -13.20
C SER A 538 14.76 19.23 -14.43
N ALA A 539 13.51 19.67 -14.29
CA ALA A 539 12.82 20.48 -15.27
C ALA A 539 13.04 21.97 -14.95
N ALA A 540 13.46 22.75 -15.93
CA ALA A 540 13.63 24.19 -15.76
C ALA A 540 12.27 24.88 -15.67
N ILE A 541 12.12 25.79 -14.71
CA ILE A 541 10.91 26.62 -14.58
C ILE A 541 10.83 27.58 -15.77
N PRO A 542 9.74 27.61 -16.53
CA PRO A 542 9.61 28.44 -17.69
C PRO A 542 9.60 29.93 -17.31
N ALA A 543 10.17 30.78 -18.18
CA ALA A 543 10.21 32.24 -17.98
C ALA A 543 8.82 32.87 -17.95
N SER A 544 7.89 32.27 -18.68
CA SER A 544 6.48 32.65 -18.75
C SER A 544 5.64 31.39 -18.93
N GLY A 545 4.39 31.44 -18.50
CA GLY A 545 3.50 30.30 -18.55
C GLY A 545 3.57 29.42 -17.30
N LEU A 546 2.81 28.36 -17.33
CA LEU A 546 2.61 27.44 -16.23
C LEU A 546 3.28 26.09 -16.54
N MET A 547 3.96 25.52 -15.57
CA MET A 547 4.36 24.14 -15.60
C MET A 547 3.51 23.36 -14.59
N VAL A 548 2.94 22.23 -14.99
CA VAL A 548 2.12 21.42 -14.09
C VAL A 548 2.64 19.98 -14.02
N SER A 549 2.31 19.28 -12.94
CA SER A 549 2.55 17.86 -12.88
C SER A 549 1.75 17.11 -13.95
N THR A 550 2.32 16.03 -14.49
CA THR A 550 1.61 15.17 -15.48
C THR A 550 0.28 14.65 -14.92
N ALA A 551 0.18 14.47 -13.60
CA ALA A 551 -1.06 14.09 -12.93
C ALA A 551 -2.15 15.16 -13.11
N LEU A 552 -1.81 16.43 -12.88
CA LEU A 552 -2.73 17.54 -13.00
C LEU A 552 -3.13 17.76 -14.47
N ALA A 553 -2.17 17.70 -15.41
CA ALA A 553 -2.44 17.81 -16.83
C ALA A 553 -3.41 16.72 -17.32
N GLN A 554 -3.24 15.48 -16.87
CA GLN A 554 -4.14 14.36 -17.19
C GLN A 554 -5.53 14.53 -16.58
N ALA A 555 -5.62 15.00 -15.33
CA ALA A 555 -6.90 15.27 -14.68
C ALA A 555 -7.71 16.35 -15.40
N LEU A 556 -7.03 17.36 -15.94
CA LEU A 556 -7.62 18.44 -16.74
C LEU A 556 -7.81 18.04 -18.21
N HIS A 557 -7.19 16.99 -18.71
CA HIS A 557 -7.05 16.62 -20.12
C HIS A 557 -6.39 17.72 -20.97
N ALA A 558 -5.42 18.42 -20.38
CA ALA A 558 -4.68 19.49 -21.03
C ALA A 558 -3.33 18.98 -21.57
N ALA A 559 -2.92 19.45 -22.72
CA ALA A 559 -1.62 19.17 -23.33
C ALA A 559 -0.71 20.42 -23.27
N PRO A 560 0.61 20.27 -23.28
CA PRO A 560 1.53 21.41 -23.42
C PRO A 560 1.14 22.28 -24.62
N GLY A 561 1.17 23.60 -24.44
CA GLY A 561 0.68 24.59 -25.41
C GLY A 561 -0.78 25.02 -25.22
N ALA A 562 -1.60 24.28 -24.44
CA ALA A 562 -2.96 24.65 -24.13
C ALA A 562 -3.01 25.90 -23.22
N THR A 563 -4.05 26.72 -23.40
CA THR A 563 -4.32 27.87 -22.53
C THR A 563 -5.22 27.40 -21.36
N LEU A 564 -4.73 27.56 -20.16
CA LEU A 564 -5.44 27.23 -18.93
C LEU A 564 -5.93 28.49 -18.25
N THR A 565 -7.16 28.48 -17.74
CA THR A 565 -7.66 29.58 -16.91
C THR A 565 -7.24 29.32 -15.46
N VAL A 566 -6.42 30.19 -14.92
CA VAL A 566 -5.95 30.17 -13.53
C VAL A 566 -6.75 31.19 -12.75
N GLU A 567 -7.55 30.69 -11.83
CA GLU A 567 -8.32 31.48 -10.87
C GLU A 567 -7.57 31.47 -9.53
N VAL A 568 -7.07 32.61 -9.12
CA VAL A 568 -6.41 32.80 -7.82
C VAL A 568 -7.49 32.80 -6.74
N LEU A 569 -7.30 31.99 -5.69
CA LEU A 569 -8.27 31.88 -4.60
C LEU A 569 -7.89 32.75 -3.39
N GLU A 570 -6.97 33.66 -3.55
CA GLU A 570 -6.42 34.53 -2.51
C GLU A 570 -6.54 35.99 -2.93
N ASP A 571 -6.72 36.91 -1.97
CA ASP A 571 -6.76 38.36 -2.13
C ASP A 571 -7.68 38.86 -3.25
N ARG A 572 -7.15 39.44 -4.31
CA ARG A 572 -7.90 40.05 -5.41
C ARG A 572 -8.60 39.08 -6.35
N ARG A 573 -8.37 37.75 -6.18
CA ARG A 573 -8.97 36.68 -6.99
C ARG A 573 -8.86 36.94 -8.49
N THR A 574 -7.67 37.28 -8.93
CA THR A 574 -7.39 37.46 -10.34
C THR A 574 -7.65 36.17 -11.11
N VAL A 575 -8.38 36.33 -12.26
CA VAL A 575 -8.59 35.22 -13.21
C VAL A 575 -7.78 35.57 -14.45
N GLN A 576 -6.84 34.71 -14.80
CA GLN A 576 -6.00 34.91 -15.98
C GLN A 576 -5.86 33.65 -16.80
N ASP A 577 -5.82 33.83 -18.10
CA ASP A 577 -5.49 32.76 -19.03
C ASP A 577 -3.96 32.67 -19.18
N VAL A 578 -3.42 31.52 -18.85
CA VAL A 578 -1.99 31.25 -18.83
C VAL A 578 -1.68 30.04 -19.69
N GLN A 579 -0.66 30.16 -20.54
CA GLN A 579 -0.25 29.04 -21.38
C GLN A 579 0.42 27.92 -20.55
N LEU A 580 0.07 26.68 -20.80
CA LEU A 580 0.76 25.51 -20.27
C LEU A 580 2.08 25.33 -21.03
N ALA A 581 3.17 25.80 -20.46
CA ALA A 581 4.50 25.76 -21.06
C ALA A 581 5.13 24.34 -21.04
N GLY A 582 4.77 23.52 -20.08
CA GLY A 582 5.30 22.16 -19.98
C GLY A 582 4.67 21.33 -18.87
N THR A 583 4.98 20.05 -18.88
CA THR A 583 4.59 19.12 -17.82
C THR A 583 5.81 18.46 -17.22
N VAL A 584 5.74 18.15 -15.92
CA VAL A 584 6.77 17.39 -15.20
C VAL A 584 6.14 16.13 -14.61
N ASP A 585 6.81 14.99 -14.77
CA ASP A 585 6.30 13.70 -14.32
C ASP A 585 6.72 13.42 -12.87
N GLU A 586 6.17 14.22 -11.96
CA GLU A 586 6.40 14.07 -10.53
C GLU A 586 5.68 12.86 -9.96
N LEU A 587 6.30 12.25 -8.96
CA LEU A 587 5.77 11.06 -8.29
C LEU A 587 4.74 11.38 -7.20
N LEU A 588 4.80 12.58 -6.61
CA LEU A 588 3.98 12.99 -5.47
C LEU A 588 3.19 14.26 -5.76
N GLY A 589 1.89 14.21 -5.52
CA GLY A 589 0.98 15.34 -5.56
C GLY A 589 0.58 15.81 -6.95
N THR A 590 -0.29 16.82 -6.95
CA THR A 590 -0.72 17.56 -8.13
C THR A 590 -0.16 18.97 -8.01
N SER A 591 1.05 19.20 -8.48
CA SER A 591 1.77 20.47 -8.33
C SER A 591 1.63 21.35 -9.56
N ALA A 592 1.69 22.66 -9.35
CA ALA A 592 1.79 23.66 -10.41
C ALA A 592 2.94 24.63 -10.07
N TYR A 593 3.75 24.96 -11.05
CA TYR A 593 4.94 25.78 -10.90
C TYR A 593 4.95 26.96 -11.86
N MET A 594 5.45 28.06 -11.39
CA MET A 594 5.66 29.27 -12.19
C MET A 594 6.90 30.03 -11.71
N ASP A 595 7.47 30.84 -12.56
CA ASP A 595 8.49 31.80 -12.13
C ASP A 595 7.93 32.77 -11.08
N LEU A 596 8.67 32.99 -9.99
CA LEU A 596 8.23 33.83 -8.87
C LEU A 596 7.83 35.24 -9.30
N TYR A 597 8.61 35.85 -10.19
CA TYR A 597 8.31 37.21 -10.70
C TYR A 597 7.09 37.22 -11.63
N ALA A 598 6.93 36.16 -12.44
CA ALA A 598 5.75 36.03 -13.30
C ALA A 598 4.47 35.84 -12.46
N LEU A 599 4.55 35.03 -11.38
CA LEU A 599 3.45 34.86 -10.45
C LEU A 599 3.05 36.14 -9.73
N ASN A 600 4.02 36.86 -9.15
CA ASN A 600 3.75 38.16 -8.51
C ASN A 600 3.09 39.17 -9.47
N ARG A 601 3.44 39.11 -10.76
CA ARG A 601 2.80 39.94 -11.77
C ARG A 601 1.32 39.58 -12.00
N ILE A 602 1.01 38.28 -12.01
CA ILE A 602 -0.37 37.79 -12.09
C ILE A 602 -1.18 38.23 -10.88
N LEU A 603 -0.57 38.16 -9.70
CA LEU A 603 -1.19 38.57 -8.43
C LEU A 603 -1.31 40.11 -8.29
N GLN A 604 -0.62 40.88 -9.14
CA GLN A 604 -0.46 42.30 -9.00
C GLN A 604 0.13 42.71 -7.64
N GLU A 605 1.10 41.91 -7.17
CA GLU A 605 1.84 42.12 -5.94
C GLU A 605 3.25 42.62 -6.23
N ASP A 606 3.80 43.44 -5.31
CA ASP A 606 5.17 43.93 -5.41
C ASP A 606 6.11 42.98 -4.62
N HIS A 607 6.67 42.00 -5.33
CA HIS A 607 7.66 41.06 -4.80
C HIS A 607 7.29 40.42 -3.45
N SER A 608 6.09 39.84 -3.39
CA SER A 608 5.62 39.14 -2.18
C SER A 608 6.08 37.69 -2.14
N ILE A 609 6.35 37.20 -0.92
CA ILE A 609 6.76 35.83 -0.63
C ILE A 609 5.87 35.21 0.44
N SER A 610 5.61 33.89 0.35
CA SER A 610 4.91 33.12 1.37
C SER A 610 5.88 32.52 2.38
N GLY A 611 7.19 32.53 2.10
CA GLY A 611 8.19 31.96 2.96
C GLY A 611 9.56 31.86 2.33
N ALA A 612 10.46 31.18 3.03
CA ALA A 612 11.82 30.96 2.61
C ALA A 612 12.25 29.51 2.82
N LEU A 613 13.03 29.00 1.87
CA LEU A 613 13.73 27.73 1.92
C LEU A 613 15.14 27.99 2.45
N LEU A 614 15.57 27.23 3.44
CA LEU A 614 16.83 27.49 4.14
C LEU A 614 17.76 26.28 4.07
N GLN A 615 19.02 26.55 3.80
CA GLN A 615 20.13 25.65 4.06
C GLN A 615 20.82 26.10 5.35
N VAL A 616 21.06 25.19 6.29
CA VAL A 616 21.43 25.52 7.66
C VAL A 616 22.66 24.72 8.11
N ASP A 617 23.56 25.39 8.84
CA ASP A 617 24.67 24.74 9.51
C ASP A 617 24.16 23.76 10.59
N ALA A 618 24.55 22.50 10.49
CA ALA A 618 24.12 21.42 11.39
C ALA A 618 24.44 21.74 12.86
N GLY A 619 25.56 22.42 13.13
CA GLY A 619 25.99 22.79 14.49
C GLY A 619 25.18 23.91 15.14
N ARG A 620 24.44 24.70 14.35
CA ARG A 620 23.68 25.88 14.83
C ARG A 620 22.15 25.71 14.70
N ARG A 621 21.65 24.52 14.32
CA ARG A 621 20.22 24.26 14.13
C ARG A 621 19.37 24.56 15.36
N GLN A 622 19.83 24.18 16.55
CA GLN A 622 19.08 24.42 17.79
C GLN A 622 18.91 25.90 18.14
N SER A 623 19.94 26.74 17.90
CA SER A 623 19.80 28.17 18.08
C SER A 623 18.80 28.79 17.12
N LEU A 624 18.83 28.36 15.86
CA LEU A 624 17.87 28.80 14.84
C LEU A 624 16.44 28.37 15.18
N TYR A 625 16.22 27.16 15.68
CA TYR A 625 14.87 26.71 16.07
C TYR A 625 14.28 27.57 17.20
N ARG A 626 15.11 27.94 18.19
CA ARG A 626 14.69 28.83 19.28
C ARG A 626 14.34 30.24 18.78
N GLU A 627 15.14 30.76 17.85
CA GLU A 627 14.90 32.06 17.20
C GLU A 627 13.59 32.02 16.38
N LEU A 628 13.39 30.99 15.54
CA LEU A 628 12.18 30.82 14.73
C LEU A 628 10.89 30.63 15.57
N LYS A 629 10.99 30.00 16.74
CA LYS A 629 9.85 29.85 17.67
C LYS A 629 9.31 31.18 18.19
N THR A 630 10.17 32.18 18.29
CA THR A 630 9.82 33.49 18.88
C THR A 630 9.30 34.49 17.88
N LEU A 631 9.39 34.19 16.57
CA LEU A 631 8.95 35.08 15.50
C LEU A 631 7.45 34.99 15.25
N PRO A 632 6.68 36.08 15.49
CA PRO A 632 5.22 36.07 15.30
C PRO A 632 4.80 35.90 13.84
N ALA A 633 5.65 36.27 12.90
CA ALA A 633 5.38 36.17 11.46
C ALA A 633 5.50 34.74 10.93
N VAL A 634 6.10 33.82 11.69
CA VAL A 634 6.30 32.43 11.27
C VAL A 634 5.08 31.59 11.59
N ALA A 635 4.40 31.13 10.55
CA ALA A 635 3.26 30.20 10.66
C ALA A 635 3.72 28.77 10.90
N SER A 636 4.84 28.38 10.31
CA SER A 636 5.38 27.04 10.46
C SER A 636 6.82 26.90 10.02
N VAL A 637 7.42 25.87 10.56
CA VAL A 637 8.78 25.44 10.22
C VAL A 637 8.72 23.93 9.89
N SER A 638 9.07 23.59 8.66
CA SER A 638 9.19 22.19 8.23
C SER A 638 10.66 21.79 8.15
N VAL A 639 11.06 20.81 8.92
CA VAL A 639 12.44 20.30 8.98
C VAL A 639 12.51 18.99 8.19
N LYS A 640 13.21 18.99 7.05
CA LYS A 640 13.31 17.85 6.13
C LYS A 640 13.77 16.57 6.81
N GLU A 641 14.87 16.63 7.55
CA GLU A 641 15.45 15.45 8.20
C GLU A 641 14.45 14.73 9.12
N THR A 642 13.61 15.50 9.74
CA THR A 642 12.63 15.00 10.68
C THR A 642 11.43 14.36 9.97
N VAL A 643 10.98 14.95 8.86
CA VAL A 643 9.94 14.36 8.01
C VAL A 643 10.42 13.01 7.48
N ILE A 644 11.67 12.92 7.02
CA ILE A 644 12.28 11.67 6.54
C ILE A 644 12.34 10.64 7.67
N ARG A 645 12.80 11.00 8.87
CA ARG A 645 12.88 10.08 10.01
C ARG A 645 11.48 9.56 10.41
N SER A 646 10.52 10.45 10.55
CA SER A 646 9.15 10.08 10.91
C SER A 646 8.56 9.09 9.90
N PHE A 647 8.80 9.33 8.61
CA PHE A 647 8.39 8.43 7.53
C PHE A 647 9.10 7.08 7.61
N GLN A 648 10.43 7.08 7.76
CA GLN A 648 11.21 5.84 7.85
C GLN A 648 10.83 4.99 9.05
N ASP A 649 10.68 5.60 10.23
CA ASP A 649 10.28 4.89 11.46
C ASP A 649 8.91 4.24 11.29
N THR A 650 8.00 4.96 10.65
CA THR A 650 6.63 4.52 10.42
C THR A 650 6.57 3.38 9.39
N ILE A 651 7.24 3.54 8.26
CA ILE A 651 7.26 2.55 7.18
C ILE A 651 8.07 1.31 7.57
N ASN A 652 9.25 1.48 8.17
CA ASN A 652 10.08 0.34 8.55
C ASN A 652 9.32 -0.62 9.47
N ARG A 653 8.55 -0.10 10.41
CA ARG A 653 7.77 -0.94 11.33
C ARG A 653 6.62 -1.66 10.65
N SER A 654 5.83 -0.95 9.85
CA SER A 654 4.65 -1.52 9.19
C SER A 654 5.03 -2.47 8.06
N MET A 655 6.03 -2.09 7.25
CA MET A 655 6.49 -2.92 6.14
C MET A 655 7.23 -4.17 6.60
N ALA A 656 8.02 -4.10 7.67
CA ALA A 656 8.70 -5.29 8.20
C ALA A 656 7.72 -6.43 8.53
N ILE A 657 6.54 -6.10 9.05
CA ILE A 657 5.51 -7.10 9.37
C ILE A 657 4.82 -7.62 8.10
N SER A 658 4.41 -6.73 7.20
CA SER A 658 3.73 -7.11 5.96
C SER A 658 4.64 -7.90 5.04
N LEU A 659 5.82 -7.35 4.73
CA LEU A 659 6.84 -8.01 3.91
C LEU A 659 7.26 -9.35 4.52
N GLY A 660 7.56 -9.39 5.83
CA GLY A 660 7.96 -10.62 6.50
C GLY A 660 6.91 -11.73 6.36
N THR A 661 5.62 -11.40 6.48
CA THR A 661 4.54 -12.39 6.33
C THR A 661 4.42 -12.88 4.89
N LEU A 662 4.44 -11.98 3.91
CA LEU A 662 4.34 -12.36 2.49
C LEU A 662 5.59 -13.11 2.01
N MET A 663 6.78 -12.74 2.49
CA MET A 663 8.01 -13.51 2.25
C MET A 663 7.92 -14.94 2.81
N VAL A 664 7.35 -15.11 4.00
CA VAL A 664 7.10 -16.45 4.56
C VAL A 664 6.14 -17.23 3.66
N PHE A 665 5.06 -16.62 3.20
CA PHE A 665 4.12 -17.28 2.27
C PHE A 665 4.80 -17.68 0.96
N ALA A 666 5.54 -16.77 0.34
CA ALA A 666 6.29 -17.06 -0.88
C ALA A 666 7.34 -18.17 -0.68
N SER A 667 8.05 -18.16 0.46
CA SER A 667 9.00 -19.21 0.80
C SER A 667 8.32 -20.57 0.99
N VAL A 668 7.18 -20.61 1.66
CA VAL A 668 6.38 -21.84 1.82
C VAL A 668 5.96 -22.40 0.47
N ILE A 669 5.54 -21.53 -0.45
CA ILE A 669 5.18 -21.92 -1.82
C ILE A 669 6.41 -22.47 -2.56
N ALA A 670 7.53 -21.78 -2.52
CA ALA A 670 8.76 -22.21 -3.18
C ALA A 670 9.23 -23.57 -2.64
N VAL A 671 9.29 -23.74 -1.32
CA VAL A 671 9.62 -25.01 -0.66
C VAL A 671 8.63 -26.11 -1.05
N GLY A 672 7.33 -25.77 -0.99
CA GLY A 672 6.26 -26.72 -1.34
C GLY A 672 6.37 -27.22 -2.76
N MET A 673 6.64 -26.33 -3.70
CA MET A 673 6.77 -26.65 -5.13
C MET A 673 8.01 -27.50 -5.41
N ILE A 674 9.17 -27.08 -4.93
CA ILE A 674 10.44 -27.77 -5.14
C ILE A 674 10.42 -29.15 -4.46
N TYR A 675 9.95 -29.21 -3.23
CA TYR A 675 9.82 -30.48 -2.48
C TYR A 675 8.87 -31.44 -3.19
N ASN A 676 7.72 -30.96 -3.64
CA ASN A 676 6.72 -31.79 -4.32
C ASN A 676 7.27 -32.28 -5.67
N GLY A 677 7.91 -31.41 -6.46
CA GLY A 677 8.54 -31.75 -7.72
C GLY A 677 9.61 -32.84 -7.56
N ALA A 678 10.51 -32.66 -6.60
CA ALA A 678 11.59 -33.62 -6.38
C ALA A 678 11.08 -34.96 -5.77
N ARG A 679 10.05 -34.91 -4.92
CA ARG A 679 9.38 -36.13 -4.43
C ARG A 679 8.66 -36.87 -5.55
N ILE A 680 8.09 -36.15 -6.49
CA ILE A 680 7.52 -36.70 -7.71
C ILE A 680 8.59 -37.42 -8.52
N ALA A 681 9.70 -36.79 -8.80
CA ALA A 681 10.82 -37.37 -9.54
C ALA A 681 11.37 -38.64 -8.85
N LEU A 682 11.53 -38.58 -7.52
CA LEU A 682 12.00 -39.72 -6.73
C LEU A 682 11.11 -40.96 -6.88
N SER A 683 9.81 -40.81 -6.79
CA SER A 683 8.90 -41.97 -6.81
C SER A 683 8.59 -42.48 -8.21
N GLU A 684 8.59 -41.64 -9.23
CA GLU A 684 8.43 -42.08 -10.61
C GLU A 684 9.62 -42.89 -11.11
N ARG A 685 10.80 -42.66 -10.51
CA ARG A 685 12.06 -43.29 -10.89
C ARG A 685 12.61 -44.21 -9.84
N ALA A 686 11.80 -44.58 -8.87
CA ALA A 686 12.28 -45.42 -7.77
C ALA A 686 12.92 -46.73 -8.29
N ARG A 687 12.36 -47.35 -9.33
CA ARG A 687 12.96 -48.54 -9.98
C ARG A 687 14.26 -48.24 -10.72
N GLU A 688 14.29 -47.16 -11.54
CA GLU A 688 15.51 -46.76 -12.25
C GLU A 688 16.65 -46.43 -11.27
N LEU A 689 16.32 -45.73 -10.18
CA LEU A 689 17.29 -45.38 -9.12
C LEU A 689 17.75 -46.61 -8.33
N ALA A 690 16.84 -47.55 -8.09
CA ALA A 690 17.21 -48.85 -7.48
C ALA A 690 18.12 -49.65 -8.42
N THR A 691 17.85 -49.69 -9.72
CA THR A 691 18.72 -50.37 -10.69
C THR A 691 20.11 -49.72 -10.75
N LEU A 692 20.19 -48.36 -10.77
CA LEU A 692 21.45 -47.65 -10.69
C LEU A 692 22.22 -47.99 -9.41
N ARG A 693 21.52 -48.19 -8.32
CA ARG A 693 22.13 -48.60 -7.06
C ARG A 693 22.72 -50.02 -7.10
N VAL A 694 22.03 -50.94 -7.80
CA VAL A 694 22.53 -52.29 -8.06
C VAL A 694 23.76 -52.30 -8.97
N LEU A 695 23.78 -51.35 -9.95
CA LEU A 695 24.91 -51.09 -10.84
C LEU A 695 26.11 -50.43 -10.13
N GLY A 696 26.05 -50.14 -8.84
CA GLY A 696 27.15 -49.62 -8.05
C GLY A 696 27.15 -48.10 -7.81
N PHE A 697 26.14 -47.35 -8.24
CA PHE A 697 26.06 -45.92 -7.94
C PHE A 697 25.89 -45.67 -6.45
N THR A 698 26.60 -44.68 -5.93
CA THR A 698 26.52 -44.29 -4.52
C THR A 698 25.21 -43.57 -4.21
N ARG A 699 24.82 -43.52 -2.92
CA ARG A 699 23.63 -42.74 -2.50
C ARG A 699 23.77 -41.24 -2.81
N GLN A 700 25.00 -40.74 -2.80
CA GLN A 700 25.31 -39.34 -3.11
C GLN A 700 25.08 -39.03 -4.59
N GLU A 701 25.52 -39.88 -5.50
CA GLU A 701 25.31 -39.72 -6.95
C GLU A 701 23.84 -39.77 -7.31
N ILE A 702 23.07 -40.66 -6.75
CA ILE A 702 21.61 -40.75 -6.95
C ILE A 702 20.93 -39.49 -6.46
N THR A 703 21.31 -39.00 -5.27
CA THR A 703 20.80 -37.76 -4.71
C THR A 703 21.15 -36.57 -5.63
N PHE A 704 22.39 -36.55 -6.14
CA PHE A 704 22.85 -35.50 -7.05
C PHE A 704 22.03 -35.49 -8.36
N ILE A 705 21.79 -36.62 -9.00
CA ILE A 705 21.00 -36.71 -10.23
C ILE A 705 19.57 -36.15 -10.02
N LEU A 706 18.94 -36.47 -8.89
CA LEU A 706 17.60 -36.01 -8.54
C LEU A 706 17.56 -34.50 -8.24
N LEU A 707 18.50 -34.02 -7.45
CA LEU A 707 18.58 -32.63 -7.06
C LEU A 707 19.06 -31.73 -8.23
N ALA A 708 19.92 -32.23 -9.09
CA ALA A 708 20.38 -31.52 -10.29
C ALA A 708 19.21 -31.21 -11.25
N GLU A 709 18.24 -32.14 -11.38
CA GLU A 709 17.04 -31.88 -12.18
C GLU A 709 16.23 -30.71 -11.60
N GLN A 710 15.99 -30.69 -10.30
CA GLN A 710 15.25 -29.61 -9.64
C GLN A 710 16.04 -28.30 -9.67
N ALA A 711 17.37 -28.35 -9.46
CA ALA A 711 18.23 -27.19 -9.56
C ALA A 711 18.20 -26.58 -11.00
N PHE A 712 18.23 -27.42 -12.02
CA PHE A 712 18.15 -26.98 -13.41
C PHE A 712 16.80 -26.31 -13.72
N ILE A 713 15.69 -26.93 -13.28
CA ILE A 713 14.33 -26.36 -13.45
C ILE A 713 14.22 -25.05 -12.69
N THR A 714 14.76 -24.96 -11.48
CA THR A 714 14.77 -23.73 -10.67
C THR A 714 15.58 -22.62 -11.34
N MET A 715 16.81 -22.96 -11.82
CA MET A 715 17.65 -22.00 -12.55
C MET A 715 16.98 -21.49 -13.83
N LEU A 716 16.27 -22.37 -14.54
CA LEU A 716 15.53 -21.99 -15.74
C LEU A 716 14.32 -21.10 -15.37
N ALA A 717 13.66 -21.34 -14.26
CA ALA A 717 12.49 -20.58 -13.82
C ALA A 717 12.83 -19.16 -13.34
N LEU A 718 14.03 -18.93 -12.79
CA LEU A 718 14.46 -17.65 -12.21
C LEU A 718 14.36 -16.46 -13.19
N PRO A 719 14.95 -16.49 -14.40
CA PRO A 719 14.89 -15.35 -15.32
C PRO A 719 13.43 -15.04 -15.73
N PHE A 720 12.62 -16.08 -15.96
CA PHE A 720 11.19 -15.88 -16.27
C PHE A 720 10.43 -15.30 -15.06
N GLY A 721 10.77 -15.73 -13.84
CA GLY A 721 10.22 -15.18 -12.61
C GLY A 721 10.59 -13.72 -12.39
N PHE A 722 11.81 -13.34 -12.71
CA PHE A 722 12.27 -11.94 -12.67
C PHE A 722 11.53 -11.06 -13.67
N ILE A 723 11.40 -11.53 -14.90
CA ILE A 723 10.66 -10.81 -15.96
C ILE A 723 9.17 -10.69 -15.58
N ALA A 724 8.54 -11.79 -15.15
CA ALA A 724 7.15 -11.79 -14.73
C ALA A 724 6.92 -10.91 -13.49
N GLY A 725 7.86 -10.91 -12.53
CA GLY A 725 7.84 -10.04 -11.36
C GLY A 725 7.91 -8.56 -11.73
N TYR A 726 8.83 -8.19 -12.60
CA TYR A 726 8.92 -6.83 -13.13
C TYR A 726 7.66 -6.41 -13.87
N ALA A 727 7.13 -7.28 -14.75
CA ALA A 727 5.90 -7.00 -15.47
C ALA A 727 4.70 -6.80 -14.54
N LEU A 728 4.59 -7.62 -13.49
CA LEU A 728 3.54 -7.46 -12.49
C LEU A 728 3.73 -6.19 -11.64
N CYS A 729 4.98 -5.82 -11.29
CA CYS A 729 5.26 -4.52 -10.67
C CYS A 729 4.79 -3.36 -11.56
N ALA A 730 5.04 -3.43 -12.85
CA ALA A 730 4.62 -2.40 -13.80
C ALA A 730 3.09 -2.30 -13.88
N GLU A 731 2.39 -3.43 -13.92
CA GLU A 731 0.93 -3.45 -13.93
C GLU A 731 0.34 -2.94 -12.61
N LEU A 732 0.89 -3.36 -11.47
CA LEU A 732 0.48 -2.85 -10.17
C LEU A 732 0.74 -1.35 -10.02
N ALA A 733 1.85 -0.84 -10.52
CA ALA A 733 2.14 0.60 -10.53
C ALA A 733 1.08 1.40 -11.31
N VAL A 734 0.49 0.82 -12.36
CA VAL A 734 -0.61 1.45 -13.10
C VAL A 734 -1.93 1.32 -12.33
N LEU A 735 -2.24 0.15 -11.79
CA LEU A 735 -3.49 -0.12 -11.08
C LEU A 735 -3.60 0.61 -9.73
N LEU A 736 -2.46 0.87 -9.08
CA LEU A 736 -2.38 1.56 -7.80
C LEU A 736 -2.12 3.07 -7.94
N ARG A 737 -2.13 3.61 -9.17
CA ARG A 737 -2.04 5.04 -9.41
C ARG A 737 -3.18 5.78 -8.74
N THR A 738 -2.83 6.84 -7.99
CA THR A 738 -3.78 7.79 -7.44
C THR A 738 -3.42 9.21 -7.89
N GLU A 739 -4.25 10.17 -7.59
CA GLU A 739 -3.92 11.59 -7.82
C GLU A 739 -2.84 12.08 -6.85
N LEU A 740 -2.71 11.44 -5.68
CA LEU A 740 -1.77 11.84 -4.64
C LEU A 740 -0.36 11.31 -4.87
N TYR A 741 -0.23 10.10 -5.42
CA TYR A 741 1.08 9.53 -5.69
C TYR A 741 1.07 8.52 -6.85
N ARG A 742 2.23 8.41 -7.49
CA ARG A 742 2.51 7.47 -8.58
C ARG A 742 3.74 6.66 -8.23
N MET A 743 3.60 5.35 -8.19
CA MET A 743 4.73 4.48 -7.90
C MET A 743 5.63 4.36 -9.14
N PRO A 744 6.95 4.63 -9.03
CA PRO A 744 7.88 4.37 -10.12
C PRO A 744 8.06 2.84 -10.29
N VAL A 745 8.20 2.40 -11.54
CA VAL A 745 8.49 0.98 -11.83
C VAL A 745 9.99 0.78 -11.77
N ILE A 746 10.49 0.51 -10.58
CA ILE A 746 11.92 0.30 -10.34
C ILE A 746 12.07 -0.92 -9.43
N VAL A 747 12.91 -1.87 -9.85
CA VAL A 747 13.32 -3.00 -9.04
C VAL A 747 14.86 -2.98 -9.01
N GLN A 748 15.43 -2.81 -7.84
CA GLN A 748 16.87 -2.73 -7.66
C GLN A 748 17.53 -4.10 -7.90
N PRO A 749 18.80 -4.14 -8.38
CA PRO A 749 19.54 -5.39 -8.51
C PRO A 749 19.63 -6.20 -7.21
N ALA A 750 19.69 -5.52 -6.07
CA ALA A 750 19.67 -6.13 -4.75
C ALA A 750 18.39 -6.94 -4.49
N SER A 751 17.24 -6.47 -4.96
CA SER A 751 15.93 -7.12 -4.79
C SER A 751 15.86 -8.43 -5.59
N TYR A 752 16.43 -8.46 -6.80
CA TYR A 752 16.60 -9.71 -7.55
C TYR A 752 17.55 -10.69 -6.85
N ALA A 753 18.64 -10.18 -6.26
CA ALA A 753 19.58 -11.00 -5.49
C ALA A 753 18.91 -11.62 -4.26
N TRP A 754 18.12 -10.86 -3.52
CA TRP A 754 17.35 -11.37 -2.40
C TRP A 754 16.31 -12.41 -2.83
N ALA A 755 15.59 -12.17 -3.91
CA ALA A 755 14.64 -13.13 -4.47
C ALA A 755 15.35 -14.43 -4.88
N PHE A 756 16.52 -14.34 -5.51
CA PHE A 756 17.38 -15.50 -5.81
C PHE A 756 17.78 -16.26 -4.54
N LEU A 757 18.27 -15.58 -3.50
CA LEU A 757 18.70 -16.18 -2.26
C LEU A 757 17.57 -16.89 -1.52
N ILE A 758 16.38 -16.32 -1.50
CA ILE A 758 15.19 -16.92 -0.89
C ILE A 758 14.82 -18.22 -1.60
N VAL A 759 14.78 -18.21 -2.93
CA VAL A 759 14.44 -19.40 -3.73
C VAL A 759 15.56 -20.44 -3.65
N LEU A 760 16.81 -20.02 -3.61
CA LEU A 760 17.95 -20.92 -3.39
C LEU A 760 17.87 -21.58 -2.01
N GLY A 761 17.57 -20.80 -0.97
CA GLY A 761 17.34 -21.31 0.38
C GLY A 761 16.20 -22.33 0.43
N ALA A 762 15.10 -22.04 -0.26
CA ALA A 762 13.97 -22.98 -0.40
C ALA A 762 14.37 -24.26 -1.14
N ALA A 763 15.20 -24.15 -2.19
CA ALA A 763 15.71 -25.31 -2.93
C ALA A 763 16.65 -26.16 -2.07
N VAL A 764 17.54 -25.55 -1.30
CA VAL A 764 18.44 -26.24 -0.38
C VAL A 764 17.64 -26.93 0.74
N ALA A 765 16.68 -26.23 1.35
CA ALA A 765 15.83 -26.83 2.39
C ALA A 765 15.05 -28.04 1.87
N SER A 766 14.45 -27.91 0.68
CA SER A 766 13.76 -29.02 0.01
C SER A 766 14.70 -30.18 -0.30
N GLY A 767 15.90 -29.88 -0.78
CA GLY A 767 16.94 -30.85 -1.06
C GLY A 767 17.38 -31.66 0.17
N LEU A 768 17.57 -30.99 1.31
CA LEU A 768 17.91 -31.61 2.56
C LEU A 768 16.80 -32.55 3.09
N LEU A 769 15.53 -32.12 2.95
CA LEU A 769 14.38 -32.96 3.31
C LEU A 769 14.31 -34.22 2.45
N ILE A 770 14.61 -34.12 1.17
CA ILE A 770 14.59 -35.25 0.23
C ILE A 770 15.78 -36.18 0.49
N ARG A 771 16.97 -35.63 0.73
CA ARG A 771 18.16 -36.43 1.08
C ARG A 771 17.88 -37.34 2.28
N ARG A 772 17.23 -36.83 3.34
CA ARG A 772 16.86 -37.63 4.52
C ARG A 772 15.90 -38.80 4.18
N ARG A 773 15.09 -38.65 3.12
CA ARG A 773 14.19 -39.74 2.69
C ARG A 773 14.89 -40.76 1.79
N ILE A 774 15.78 -40.31 0.90
CA ILE A 774 16.58 -41.23 0.05
C ILE A 774 17.42 -42.16 0.89
N THR A 775 17.97 -41.69 2.04
CA THR A 775 18.74 -42.52 2.97
C THR A 775 17.91 -43.61 3.60
N LYS A 776 16.58 -43.47 3.70
CA LYS A 776 15.65 -44.45 4.28
C LYS A 776 15.02 -45.38 3.25
N LEU A 777 15.36 -45.30 1.97
CA LEU A 777 14.84 -46.20 0.92
C LEU A 777 15.50 -47.56 1.01
N GLU A 778 14.73 -48.59 1.31
CA GLU A 778 15.12 -50.00 1.27
C GLU A 778 15.03 -50.54 -0.17
N ILE A 779 16.18 -50.84 -0.75
CA ILE A 779 16.32 -51.24 -2.16
C ILE A 779 15.57 -52.55 -2.42
N VAL A 780 15.63 -53.50 -1.45
CA VAL A 780 14.98 -54.82 -1.57
C VAL A 780 13.48 -54.73 -1.70
N THR A 781 12.88 -53.84 -0.94
CA THR A 781 11.41 -53.59 -0.96
C THR A 781 10.93 -53.01 -2.28
N VAL A 782 11.75 -52.11 -2.88
CA VAL A 782 11.41 -51.43 -4.16
C VAL A 782 11.54 -52.39 -5.35
N LEU A 783 12.48 -53.31 -5.33
CA LEU A 783 12.69 -54.32 -6.38
C LEU A 783 11.68 -55.47 -6.29
N LYS A 784 11.29 -55.91 -5.08
CA LYS A 784 10.30 -56.97 -4.85
C LYS A 784 8.84 -56.55 -5.06
N ALA A 785 8.53 -55.28 -5.01
CA ALA A 785 7.17 -54.76 -5.21
C ALA A 785 6.67 -54.84 -6.67
N GLY A 786 7.33 -55.60 -7.54
CA GLY A 786 7.05 -55.73 -8.96
C GLY A 786 6.99 -57.17 -9.47
N GLU A 787 7.26 -58.14 -8.60
CA GLU A 787 6.84 -59.52 -8.81
C GLU A 787 5.46 -59.70 -8.13
#